data_c5286e02817377f604a7805fcf436315
#
_entry.id   c5286e02817377f604a7805fcf436315
#
_cell.length_a   1.000
_cell.length_b   1.000
_cell.length_c   1.000
_cell.angle_alpha   90.00
_cell.angle_beta   90.00
_cell.angle_gamma   90.00
#
_symmetry.space_group_name_H-M   'P 1'
#
loop_
_entity.id
_entity.type
_entity.pdbx_description
1 polymer ?
#
loop_
_entity_poly.entity_id
_entity_poly.type
_entity_poly.pdbx_seq_one_letter_code
_entity_poly.pdbx_strand_id
1 'polypeptide(L)'
;MRKYLTMVVLLIMSIPMFAQQHSVKGTVVDQNGQPIIGMTVMEQGTQNGTTTDIDGNYQITVSSGGAVLEFTALGYSTVVEQVNNRAVIDVESAEEAMVLDAVVAIGYGSVRKKDLTTAVSTVSTEDMKLRPVTEASGFIQGKVAGVTVQQTSGQPGSGMTIRVRGASSIASSNDPLYVVDGVPVGTGSYAIAYLSPQDIETMQILKDASSAAIYGSRAANGVVLITTKQGKKSKGAQVNFSAYVGLQDVRRSYEVLNTAEYLDLMDELGSSAFSCPEEERALLKDQTDWFEETYQTGVTQNYQISVSNANDKMKYYVGAGYSDEQGVLSSAFNKRINVKANAESELFDWLTVGTNLAYSHYKNNGIISGTGSNRAGVVMAVINTPTYAPVYDENGVFYTKFYGANLTTPLENVARTKDNYTQTDRMLLTGYAQINFSKNFNFKSTVSMDRRWVHSYSFLDPQTTSYGREQNGTASSERSDDMRMVYDNIFTYNNTWNGKHNFEAMAGTSATTSRWENLWGSRSNFSDENWEAIFGLNGGNKGDLRGQSQGFSEWAIMSYLGRVSYNYDSKYYLTVNFRADGSSKLAPGNRWGYFPSASAAWRISGEEFMSDVTWINDLKLRVGWGQQGNQSGLGDYAWVQRYGMNYYNWTEEEYAFSTPTVGGQSNIGNKDLTWETTTQTNVGIDWSMFNSRLIVTLDGYYKYTKDLLLNVPLPSPYPNIYRNEGEMSNWGLELAISSVNFEKKDFSWTTDFNISMNRNKLESLDLKTVYYYTKTSEMFSDYCVRMTPGQPLSMFWGYKSLGVDPETGMIMYEDINGDGKVNSSDKQYIGNANPLFTGGMTNTLTWKGLSLSVLMTASVGNDIYNASKIDMVSMLTGANQIKDVVRRWRVPGMITDVPKAGEVENLKTSSRWIEDGSYLKIKNITLSYNITHPALRKANIARIQPYITLDNMITFTNYSGYDPEMSQYTSATSMGVDWGTYPCVRSVVFGVNIDF
;
A
#
# COMPACT_ATOMS: atom_id res chain seq x y z
N MET A 1 -21.82 41.87 -51.92
CA MET A 1 -20.58 41.11 -52.09
C MET A 1 -20.30 40.04 -50.99
N ARG A 2 -20.58 40.25 -49.71
CA ARG A 2 -20.33 39.23 -48.65
C ARG A 2 -21.20 37.93 -48.75
N LYS A 3 -22.41 37.99 -49.32
CA LYS A 3 -23.28 36.79 -49.48
C LYS A 3 -22.88 35.85 -50.63
N TYR A 4 -22.19 36.35 -51.65
CA TYR A 4 -21.73 35.55 -52.78
C TYR A 4 -20.37 34.88 -52.50
N LEU A 5 -19.55 35.49 -51.63
CA LEU A 5 -18.27 34.93 -51.23
C LEU A 5 -18.48 33.68 -50.31
N THR A 6 -19.50 33.68 -49.46
CA THR A 6 -19.87 32.53 -48.60
C THR A 6 -20.41 31.37 -49.44
N MET A 7 -21.12 31.65 -50.52
CA MET A 7 -21.68 30.63 -51.42
C MET A 7 -20.60 29.99 -52.31
N VAL A 8 -19.56 30.72 -52.67
CA VAL A 8 -18.40 30.23 -53.45
C VAL A 8 -17.48 29.38 -52.55
N VAL A 9 -17.30 29.74 -51.28
CA VAL A 9 -16.52 28.92 -50.31
C VAL A 9 -17.25 27.62 -49.97
N LEU A 10 -18.58 27.65 -49.89
CA LEU A 10 -19.38 26.43 -49.70
C LEU A 10 -19.43 25.53 -50.93
N LEU A 11 -19.30 26.08 -52.13
CA LEU A 11 -19.26 25.32 -53.40
C LEU A 11 -17.89 24.67 -53.66
N ILE A 12 -16.79 25.26 -53.13
CA ILE A 12 -15.43 24.70 -53.23
C ILE A 12 -15.20 23.58 -52.21
N MET A 13 -15.97 23.52 -51.11
CA MET A 13 -15.92 22.43 -50.16
C MET A 13 -16.74 21.18 -50.53
N SER A 14 -17.41 21.15 -51.65
CA SER A 14 -18.26 20.04 -52.09
C SER A 14 -17.71 19.23 -53.29
N ILE A 15 -16.40 19.26 -53.51
CA ILE A 15 -15.77 18.30 -54.44
C ILE A 15 -15.50 17.00 -53.67
N PRO A 16 -16.23 15.90 -53.90
CA PRO A 16 -15.83 14.61 -53.34
C PRO A 16 -14.53 14.20 -54.04
N MET A 17 -13.42 14.28 -53.30
CA MET A 17 -12.21 13.58 -53.69
C MET A 17 -12.55 12.07 -53.72
N PHE A 18 -12.79 11.50 -54.87
CA PHE A 18 -12.80 10.07 -55.07
C PHE A 18 -11.38 9.57 -54.75
N ALA A 19 -11.13 9.15 -53.48
CA ALA A 19 -10.00 8.34 -53.18
C ALA A 19 -10.16 7.03 -53.96
N GLN A 20 -9.23 6.75 -54.83
CA GLN A 20 -9.18 5.52 -55.61
C GLN A 20 -8.89 4.38 -54.60
N GLN A 21 -9.92 3.65 -54.18
CA GLN A 21 -9.79 2.51 -53.29
C GLN A 21 -8.90 1.45 -53.95
N HIS A 22 -7.89 0.98 -53.23
CA HIS A 22 -6.93 -0.02 -53.68
C HIS A 22 -7.10 -1.30 -52.85
N SER A 23 -7.34 -2.43 -53.50
CA SER A 23 -7.47 -3.72 -52.81
C SER A 23 -6.11 -4.42 -52.73
N VAL A 24 -5.71 -4.76 -51.53
CA VAL A 24 -4.47 -5.47 -51.20
C VAL A 24 -4.83 -6.82 -50.60
N LYS A 25 -4.14 -7.89 -51.01
CA LYS A 25 -4.23 -9.22 -50.43
C LYS A 25 -2.82 -9.78 -50.21
N GLY A 26 -2.70 -10.83 -49.41
CA GLY A 26 -1.41 -11.50 -49.21
C GLY A 26 -1.54 -12.57 -48.09
N THR A 27 -0.42 -13.17 -47.78
CA THR A 27 -0.30 -14.23 -46.77
C THR A 27 0.66 -13.74 -45.67
N VAL A 28 0.32 -13.98 -44.42
CA VAL A 28 1.19 -13.71 -43.27
C VAL A 28 1.67 -15.03 -42.69
N VAL A 29 2.99 -15.19 -42.61
CA VAL A 29 3.65 -16.41 -42.11
C VAL A 29 4.63 -16.07 -41.01
N ASP A 30 4.96 -17.04 -40.17
CA ASP A 30 6.05 -16.95 -39.18
C ASP A 30 7.41 -17.23 -39.85
N GLN A 31 8.49 -17.17 -39.10
CA GLN A 31 9.87 -17.43 -39.54
C GLN A 31 10.10 -18.88 -40.04
N ASN A 32 9.17 -19.79 -39.71
CA ASN A 32 9.23 -21.17 -40.15
C ASN A 32 8.31 -21.42 -41.37
N GLY A 33 7.69 -20.36 -41.92
CA GLY A 33 6.76 -20.46 -43.06
C GLY A 33 5.38 -20.98 -42.66
N GLN A 34 5.02 -21.05 -41.35
CA GLN A 34 3.70 -21.43 -40.90
C GLN A 34 2.74 -20.24 -40.95
N PRO A 35 1.47 -20.44 -41.40
CA PRO A 35 0.52 -19.35 -41.49
C PRO A 35 0.15 -18.81 -40.11
N ILE A 36 0.16 -17.48 -39.93
CA ILE A 36 -0.28 -16.80 -38.72
C ILE A 36 -1.76 -16.51 -38.80
N ILE A 37 -2.56 -17.22 -37.99
CA ILE A 37 -4.02 -17.14 -37.98
C ILE A 37 -4.47 -15.97 -37.08
N GLY A 38 -5.41 -15.13 -37.53
CA GLY A 38 -6.01 -14.07 -36.74
C GLY A 38 -5.13 -12.86 -36.53
N MET A 39 -4.01 -12.72 -37.27
CA MET A 39 -3.21 -11.48 -37.24
C MET A 39 -4.06 -10.33 -37.76
N THR A 40 -4.13 -9.26 -37.00
CA THR A 40 -4.85 -8.03 -37.37
C THR A 40 -4.04 -7.27 -38.40
N VAL A 41 -4.64 -6.97 -39.56
CA VAL A 41 -4.05 -6.15 -40.63
C VAL A 41 -4.82 -4.85 -40.65
N MET A 42 -4.20 -3.74 -40.27
CA MET A 42 -4.83 -2.43 -40.19
C MET A 42 -4.16 -1.44 -41.15
N GLU A 43 -4.94 -0.62 -41.81
CA GLU A 43 -4.44 0.54 -42.49
C GLU A 43 -4.05 1.60 -41.46
N GLN A 44 -2.75 1.88 -41.32
CA GLN A 44 -2.20 2.75 -40.31
C GLN A 44 -2.85 4.13 -40.29
N GLY A 45 -3.31 4.52 -39.12
CA GLY A 45 -4.00 5.80 -38.91
C GLY A 45 -5.42 5.85 -39.43
N THR A 46 -6.00 4.72 -39.77
CA THR A 46 -7.43 4.53 -40.04
C THR A 46 -7.96 3.46 -39.12
N GLN A 47 -9.25 3.20 -39.20
CA GLN A 47 -9.85 2.06 -38.52
C GLN A 47 -10.23 0.96 -39.53
N ASN A 48 -9.68 1.05 -40.71
CA ASN A 48 -9.89 0.08 -41.77
C ASN A 48 -8.96 -1.11 -41.51
N GLY A 49 -9.50 -2.28 -41.22
CA GLY A 49 -8.71 -3.45 -40.87
C GLY A 49 -9.43 -4.75 -41.20
N THR A 50 -8.66 -5.82 -41.31
CA THR A 50 -9.10 -7.20 -41.50
C THR A 50 -8.26 -8.11 -40.61
N THR A 51 -8.54 -9.41 -40.59
CA THR A 51 -7.71 -10.43 -39.93
C THR A 51 -7.36 -11.54 -40.91
N THR A 52 -6.20 -12.17 -40.68
CA THR A 52 -5.79 -13.33 -41.45
C THR A 52 -6.69 -14.53 -41.15
N ASP A 53 -6.97 -15.36 -42.17
CA ASP A 53 -7.72 -16.62 -42.08
C ASP A 53 -6.84 -17.79 -41.58
N ILE A 54 -7.38 -19.03 -41.62
CA ILE A 54 -6.69 -20.24 -41.13
C ILE A 54 -5.45 -20.60 -41.97
N ASP A 55 -5.35 -20.11 -43.20
CA ASP A 55 -4.20 -20.29 -44.09
C ASP A 55 -3.27 -19.06 -44.08
N GLY A 56 -3.48 -18.10 -43.15
CA GLY A 56 -2.73 -16.88 -43.04
C GLY A 56 -3.07 -15.82 -44.10
N ASN A 57 -4.07 -16.01 -44.95
CA ASN A 57 -4.43 -15.09 -46.01
C ASN A 57 -5.27 -13.93 -45.48
N TYR A 58 -5.05 -12.72 -46.01
CA TYR A 58 -5.85 -11.54 -45.75
C TYR A 58 -6.22 -10.82 -47.02
N GLN A 59 -7.28 -10.03 -46.95
CA GLN A 59 -7.66 -9.06 -48.00
C GLN A 59 -8.22 -7.81 -47.34
N ILE A 60 -7.68 -6.66 -47.74
CA ILE A 60 -8.10 -5.34 -47.23
C ILE A 60 -8.20 -4.37 -48.40
N THR A 61 -9.23 -3.50 -48.39
CA THR A 61 -9.36 -2.39 -49.33
C THR A 61 -8.90 -1.13 -48.61
N VAL A 62 -7.78 -0.55 -49.07
CA VAL A 62 -7.16 0.64 -48.47
C VAL A 62 -7.62 1.93 -49.12
N SER A 63 -7.47 3.03 -48.43
CA SER A 63 -7.93 4.36 -48.88
C SER A 63 -7.15 4.90 -50.06
N SER A 64 -5.88 4.48 -50.26
CA SER A 64 -5.04 4.86 -51.40
C SER A 64 -3.93 3.85 -51.63
N GLY A 65 -3.32 3.84 -52.84
CA GLY A 65 -2.12 3.03 -53.12
C GLY A 65 -0.86 3.47 -52.35
N GLY A 66 -0.86 4.61 -51.66
CA GLY A 66 0.19 5.06 -50.74
C GLY A 66 -0.06 4.73 -49.27
N ALA A 67 -1.09 3.97 -48.93
CA ALA A 67 -1.43 3.56 -47.56
C ALA A 67 -0.34 2.70 -46.92
N VAL A 68 -0.31 2.68 -45.61
CA VAL A 68 0.61 1.84 -44.81
C VAL A 68 -0.24 0.80 -44.10
N LEU A 69 0.12 -0.48 -44.19
CA LEU A 69 -0.50 -1.57 -43.47
C LEU A 69 0.34 -1.94 -42.26
N GLU A 70 -0.31 -2.08 -41.13
CA GLU A 70 0.27 -2.54 -39.86
C GLU A 70 -0.30 -3.92 -39.52
N PHE A 71 0.58 -4.88 -39.31
CA PHE A 71 0.27 -6.28 -39.01
C PHE A 71 0.58 -6.55 -37.55
N THR A 72 -0.43 -6.87 -36.74
CA THR A 72 -0.27 -7.09 -35.31
C THR A 72 -1.00 -8.36 -34.86
N ALA A 73 -0.32 -9.20 -34.10
CA ALA A 73 -0.91 -10.32 -33.38
C ALA A 73 -0.22 -10.53 -32.03
N LEU A 74 -0.93 -11.07 -31.05
CA LEU A 74 -0.35 -11.41 -29.77
C LEU A 74 0.71 -12.51 -29.95
N GLY A 75 1.94 -12.24 -29.50
CA GLY A 75 3.06 -13.17 -29.64
C GLY A 75 3.88 -13.03 -30.93
N TYR A 76 3.58 -12.03 -31.75
CA TYR A 76 4.32 -11.73 -32.98
C TYR A 76 4.76 -10.28 -33.05
N SER A 77 5.93 -10.02 -33.61
CA SER A 77 6.42 -8.65 -33.81
C SER A 77 5.53 -7.89 -34.79
N THR A 78 5.22 -6.64 -34.46
CA THR A 78 4.47 -5.76 -35.35
C THR A 78 5.26 -5.50 -36.62
N VAL A 79 4.69 -5.80 -37.78
CA VAL A 79 5.28 -5.49 -39.09
C VAL A 79 4.51 -4.35 -39.73
N VAL A 80 5.25 -3.39 -40.31
CA VAL A 80 4.66 -2.23 -41.01
C VAL A 80 5.12 -2.23 -42.46
N GLU A 81 4.17 -2.31 -43.38
CA GLU A 81 4.42 -2.36 -44.83
C GLU A 81 3.72 -1.24 -45.56
N GLN A 82 4.45 -0.53 -46.44
CA GLN A 82 3.84 0.46 -47.34
C GLN A 82 3.23 -0.26 -48.56
N VAL A 83 2.00 0.08 -48.89
CA VAL A 83 1.29 -0.54 -50.02
C VAL A 83 1.97 -0.25 -51.34
N ASN A 84 2.40 0.97 -51.59
CA ASN A 84 3.13 1.39 -52.80
C ASN A 84 2.49 0.86 -54.09
N ASN A 85 1.14 0.93 -54.17
CA ASN A 85 0.33 0.42 -55.28
C ASN A 85 0.45 -1.11 -55.52
N ARG A 86 1.02 -1.88 -54.56
CA ARG A 86 1.06 -3.36 -54.69
C ARG A 86 -0.30 -3.96 -54.43
N ALA A 87 -0.72 -4.90 -55.24
CA ALA A 87 -1.98 -5.64 -55.06
C ALA A 87 -1.79 -6.89 -54.20
N VAL A 88 -0.53 -7.35 -54.02
CA VAL A 88 -0.17 -8.49 -53.18
C VAL A 88 1.00 -8.09 -52.28
N ILE A 89 0.86 -8.34 -50.98
CA ILE A 89 1.87 -8.08 -49.95
C ILE A 89 1.90 -9.27 -49.02
N ASP A 90 2.90 -10.15 -49.17
CA ASP A 90 3.16 -11.22 -48.25
C ASP A 90 4.09 -10.75 -47.14
N VAL A 91 3.81 -11.17 -45.90
CA VAL A 91 4.49 -10.66 -44.68
C VAL A 91 5.02 -11.84 -43.90
N GLU A 92 6.26 -11.76 -43.50
CA GLU A 92 6.86 -12.63 -42.49
C GLU A 92 6.95 -11.87 -41.18
N SER A 93 6.31 -12.37 -40.10
CA SER A 93 6.40 -11.81 -38.77
C SER A 93 7.12 -12.78 -37.83
N ALA A 94 8.11 -12.26 -37.12
CA ALA A 94 8.85 -13.02 -36.13
C ALA A 94 7.98 -13.28 -34.90
N GLU A 95 8.03 -14.48 -34.32
CA GLU A 95 7.49 -14.71 -32.99
C GLU A 95 8.20 -13.78 -31.98
N GLU A 96 7.44 -12.95 -31.33
CA GLU A 96 7.94 -12.04 -30.31
C GLU A 96 7.64 -12.64 -28.93
N ALA A 97 8.68 -12.97 -28.17
CA ALA A 97 8.55 -13.30 -26.77
C ALA A 97 8.22 -11.99 -26.01
N MET A 98 6.97 -11.54 -26.08
CA MET A 98 6.46 -10.25 -25.62
C MET A 98 6.82 -9.90 -24.17
N VAL A 99 7.21 -10.87 -23.35
CA VAL A 99 7.54 -10.67 -21.93
C VAL A 99 9.01 -10.33 -21.70
N LEU A 100 9.91 -10.74 -22.62
CA LEU A 100 11.38 -10.62 -22.41
C LEU A 100 11.96 -9.30 -22.93
N ASP A 101 11.34 -8.64 -23.91
CA ASP A 101 11.78 -7.35 -24.44
C ASP A 101 11.13 -6.13 -23.79
N ALA A 102 10.21 -6.35 -22.82
CA ALA A 102 9.64 -5.27 -22.02
C ALA A 102 10.73 -4.46 -21.31
N VAL A 103 10.64 -3.14 -21.40
CA VAL A 103 11.57 -2.22 -20.77
C VAL A 103 11.21 -2.03 -19.30
N VAL A 104 12.19 -2.21 -18.43
CA VAL A 104 12.04 -2.11 -16.97
C VAL A 104 12.91 -0.94 -16.49
N ALA A 105 12.31 -0.05 -15.67
CA ALA A 105 13.08 1.02 -15.04
C ALA A 105 13.99 0.46 -13.93
N ILE A 106 15.24 0.89 -13.93
CA ILE A 106 16.25 0.52 -12.92
C ILE A 106 16.99 1.77 -12.43
N GLY A 107 16.51 2.36 -11.37
CA GLY A 107 17.12 3.57 -10.82
C GLY A 107 17.06 4.74 -11.80
N TYR A 108 18.18 5.26 -12.19
CA TYR A 108 18.35 6.38 -13.13
C TYR A 108 18.40 5.97 -14.61
N GLY A 109 17.91 4.79 -14.96
CA GLY A 109 17.86 4.29 -16.34
C GLY A 109 16.80 3.22 -16.54
N SER A 110 16.75 2.66 -17.75
CA SER A 110 15.85 1.56 -18.10
C SER A 110 16.59 0.50 -18.89
N VAL A 111 16.26 -0.77 -18.66
CA VAL A 111 16.90 -1.95 -19.29
C VAL A 111 15.80 -2.90 -19.74
N ARG A 112 16.04 -3.67 -20.80
CA ARG A 112 15.11 -4.72 -21.21
C ARG A 112 15.06 -5.82 -20.15
N LYS A 113 13.88 -6.39 -19.90
CA LYS A 113 13.67 -7.43 -18.87
C LYS A 113 14.64 -8.61 -19.05
N LYS A 114 14.92 -9.01 -20.28
CA LYS A 114 15.90 -10.08 -20.59
C LYS A 114 17.33 -9.75 -20.15
N ASP A 115 17.69 -8.48 -20.09
CA ASP A 115 19.04 -8.02 -19.74
C ASP A 115 19.22 -7.75 -18.23
N LEU A 116 18.17 -7.93 -17.42
CA LEU A 116 18.23 -7.76 -15.98
C LEU A 116 19.09 -8.83 -15.31
N THR A 117 19.98 -8.40 -14.41
CA THR A 117 20.82 -9.25 -13.55
C THR A 117 20.23 -9.44 -12.15
N THR A 118 19.07 -8.84 -11.87
CA THR A 118 18.53 -8.65 -10.53
C THR A 118 17.06 -9.07 -10.44
N ALA A 119 16.55 -9.31 -9.22
CA ALA A 119 15.17 -9.68 -8.97
C ALA A 119 14.26 -8.44 -9.03
N VAL A 120 13.59 -8.21 -10.14
CA VAL A 120 12.60 -7.14 -10.33
C VAL A 120 11.26 -7.73 -10.72
N SER A 121 10.20 -7.36 -10.00
CA SER A 121 8.83 -7.73 -10.34
C SER A 121 8.08 -6.51 -10.87
N THR A 122 7.31 -6.68 -11.93
CA THR A 122 6.56 -5.59 -12.59
C THR A 122 5.07 -5.90 -12.55
N VAL A 123 4.27 -4.91 -12.15
CA VAL A 123 2.81 -4.89 -12.30
C VAL A 123 2.48 -3.81 -13.32
N SER A 124 1.78 -4.18 -14.39
CA SER A 124 1.51 -3.30 -15.54
C SER A 124 0.13 -2.64 -15.47
N THR A 125 -0.10 -1.62 -16.31
CA THR A 125 -1.40 -0.96 -16.46
C THR A 125 -2.51 -1.95 -16.83
N GLU A 126 -2.24 -2.96 -17.63
CA GLU A 126 -3.24 -3.94 -18.03
C GLU A 126 -3.73 -4.76 -16.85
N ASP A 127 -2.80 -5.11 -15.94
CA ASP A 127 -3.14 -5.76 -14.67
C ASP A 127 -3.99 -4.88 -13.75
N MET A 128 -3.91 -3.55 -13.93
CA MET A 128 -4.53 -2.55 -13.06
C MET A 128 -5.91 -2.08 -13.56
N LYS A 129 -6.13 -2.05 -14.90
CA LYS A 129 -7.33 -1.45 -15.56
C LYS A 129 -8.66 -1.99 -15.08
N LEU A 130 -8.73 -3.25 -14.71
CA LEU A 130 -9.96 -3.93 -14.34
C LEU A 130 -10.14 -4.09 -12.83
N ARG A 131 -9.23 -3.53 -12.04
CA ARG A 131 -9.31 -3.55 -10.59
C ARG A 131 -9.50 -2.13 -10.04
N PRO A 132 -10.72 -1.75 -9.68
CA PRO A 132 -10.96 -0.46 -9.04
C PRO A 132 -10.35 -0.49 -7.63
N VAL A 133 -9.21 0.17 -7.45
CA VAL A 133 -8.59 0.38 -6.13
C VAL A 133 -8.60 1.87 -5.82
N THR A 134 -8.81 2.22 -4.56
CA THR A 134 -8.79 3.61 -4.09
C THR A 134 -7.35 4.10 -3.89
N GLU A 135 -6.40 3.17 -3.64
CA GLU A 135 -4.98 3.44 -3.47
C GLU A 135 -4.09 2.56 -4.36
N ALA A 136 -2.99 3.15 -4.85
CA ALA A 136 -2.05 2.50 -5.76
C ALA A 136 -1.37 1.24 -5.16
N SER A 137 -1.16 1.21 -3.85
CA SER A 137 -0.59 0.05 -3.13
C SER A 137 -1.42 -1.22 -3.29
N GLY A 138 -2.74 -1.10 -3.49
CA GLY A 138 -3.63 -2.22 -3.71
C GLY A 138 -3.34 -3.04 -4.97
N PHE A 139 -2.72 -2.44 -5.99
CA PHE A 139 -2.38 -3.15 -7.22
C PHE A 139 -1.33 -4.26 -7.05
N ILE A 140 -0.45 -4.13 -6.04
CA ILE A 140 0.64 -5.08 -5.78
C ILE A 140 0.12 -6.31 -5.02
N GLN A 141 -1.00 -6.17 -4.28
CA GLN A 141 -1.51 -7.20 -3.38
C GLN A 141 -1.79 -8.52 -4.11
N GLY A 142 -1.14 -9.60 -3.65
CA GLY A 142 -1.31 -10.95 -4.20
C GLY A 142 -0.69 -11.19 -5.58
N LYS A 143 0.04 -10.19 -6.15
CA LYS A 143 0.63 -10.31 -7.49
C LYS A 143 2.14 -10.50 -7.51
N VAL A 144 2.83 -10.22 -6.41
CA VAL A 144 4.30 -10.19 -6.37
C VAL A 144 4.82 -11.10 -5.26
N ALA A 145 5.60 -12.13 -5.64
CA ALA A 145 6.28 -13.01 -4.69
C ALA A 145 7.28 -12.22 -3.81
N GLY A 146 7.34 -12.54 -2.51
CA GLY A 146 8.22 -11.87 -1.54
C GLY A 146 7.75 -10.48 -1.11
N VAL A 147 6.54 -10.08 -1.51
CA VAL A 147 5.93 -8.81 -1.11
C VAL A 147 4.60 -9.09 -0.41
N THR A 148 4.55 -8.77 0.87
CA THR A 148 3.32 -8.84 1.65
C THR A 148 2.64 -7.48 1.64
N VAL A 149 1.38 -7.42 1.24
CA VAL A 149 0.54 -6.22 1.25
C VAL A 149 -0.68 -6.51 2.10
N GLN A 150 -0.83 -5.81 3.21
CA GLN A 150 -1.92 -6.00 4.17
C GLN A 150 -2.78 -4.74 4.26
N GLN A 151 -4.08 -4.94 4.16
CA GLN A 151 -5.07 -3.91 4.46
C GLN A 151 -5.42 -3.99 5.96
N THR A 152 -4.71 -3.22 6.78
CA THR A 152 -4.84 -3.28 8.23
C THR A 152 -6.10 -2.59 8.77
N SER A 153 -6.78 -1.78 7.97
CA SER A 153 -8.03 -1.09 8.30
C SER A 153 -8.89 -0.90 7.05
N GLY A 154 -10.21 -0.98 7.21
CA GLY A 154 -11.20 -0.68 6.16
C GLY A 154 -11.63 0.78 6.08
N GLN A 155 -11.06 1.66 6.92
CA GLN A 155 -11.43 3.08 6.97
C GLN A 155 -11.11 3.78 5.65
N PRO A 156 -12.00 4.65 5.12
CA PRO A 156 -11.75 5.45 3.93
C PRO A 156 -10.41 6.20 3.98
N GLY A 157 -9.60 6.08 2.91
CA GLY A 157 -8.29 6.70 2.84
C GLY A 157 -7.20 6.07 3.71
N SER A 158 -7.48 4.95 4.40
CA SER A 158 -6.44 4.20 5.10
C SER A 158 -5.53 3.49 4.10
N GLY A 159 -4.21 3.66 4.29
CA GLY A 159 -3.22 3.02 3.43
C GLY A 159 -2.99 1.55 3.73
N MET A 160 -2.35 0.85 2.80
CA MET A 160 -1.92 -0.53 2.99
C MET A 160 -0.48 -0.60 3.48
N THR A 161 -0.19 -1.53 4.37
CA THR A 161 1.17 -1.84 4.82
C THR A 161 1.86 -2.76 3.82
N ILE A 162 3.03 -2.35 3.31
CA ILE A 162 3.83 -3.14 2.38
C ILE A 162 5.13 -3.57 3.05
N ARG A 163 5.47 -4.85 2.93
CA ARG A 163 6.75 -5.42 3.39
C ARG A 163 7.41 -6.19 2.25
N VAL A 164 8.68 -5.89 1.99
CA VAL A 164 9.47 -6.60 0.98
C VAL A 164 10.51 -7.46 1.69
N ARG A 165 10.38 -8.79 1.57
CA ARG A 165 11.30 -9.77 2.18
C ARG A 165 11.42 -9.61 3.70
N GLY A 166 10.28 -9.34 4.37
CA GLY A 166 10.20 -9.20 5.82
C GLY A 166 10.68 -7.86 6.38
N ALA A 167 10.77 -7.80 7.71
CA ALA A 167 11.27 -6.63 8.43
C ALA A 167 12.79 -6.68 8.56
N SER A 168 13.47 -5.53 8.46
CA SER A 168 14.92 -5.43 8.63
C SER A 168 15.34 -4.56 9.80
N SER A 169 14.40 -3.92 10.48
CA SER A 169 14.69 -3.06 11.63
C SER A 169 13.62 -3.20 12.72
N ILE A 170 14.00 -2.89 13.96
CA ILE A 170 13.10 -2.85 15.11
C ILE A 170 12.45 -1.47 15.25
N ALA A 171 13.23 -0.39 15.18
CA ALA A 171 12.78 0.97 15.43
C ALA A 171 12.69 1.84 14.16
N SER A 172 13.42 1.48 13.10
CA SER A 172 13.33 2.18 11.80
C SER A 172 12.12 1.69 11.00
N SER A 173 11.67 2.49 10.01
CA SER A 173 10.63 2.07 9.08
C SER A 173 11.04 0.79 8.35
N ASN A 174 10.10 -0.13 8.21
CA ASN A 174 10.21 -1.35 7.43
C ASN A 174 9.46 -1.26 6.09
N ASP A 175 8.90 -0.10 5.77
CA ASP A 175 8.23 0.15 4.49
C ASP A 175 9.24 0.39 3.36
N PRO A 176 8.93 -0.02 2.13
CA PRO A 176 9.78 0.25 0.99
C PRO A 176 9.84 1.76 0.69
N LEU A 177 10.93 2.18 0.03
CA LEU A 177 11.03 3.52 -0.54
C LEU A 177 10.16 3.60 -1.81
N TYR A 178 9.31 4.61 -1.90
CA TYR A 178 8.60 4.91 -3.14
C TYR A 178 9.37 5.94 -3.96
N VAL A 179 9.47 5.65 -5.25
CA VAL A 179 10.10 6.52 -6.25
C VAL A 179 9.10 6.74 -7.38
N VAL A 180 8.68 7.97 -7.61
CA VAL A 180 7.69 8.34 -8.64
C VAL A 180 8.37 9.13 -9.73
N ASP A 181 8.35 8.63 -10.96
CA ASP A 181 9.01 9.22 -12.13
C ASP A 181 10.48 9.60 -11.86
N GLY A 182 11.19 8.73 -11.09
CA GLY A 182 12.58 8.91 -10.69
C GLY A 182 12.81 9.71 -9.40
N VAL A 183 11.77 10.30 -8.80
CA VAL A 183 11.88 11.13 -7.58
C VAL A 183 11.56 10.30 -6.34
N PRO A 184 12.47 10.20 -5.35
CA PRO A 184 12.19 9.56 -4.06
C PRO A 184 11.20 10.38 -3.22
N VAL A 185 9.96 9.88 -3.05
CA VAL A 185 8.86 10.61 -2.37
C VAL A 185 8.64 10.18 -0.90
N GLY A 186 9.40 9.20 -0.41
CA GLY A 186 9.35 8.73 0.99
C GLY A 186 8.95 7.27 1.13
N THR A 187 8.64 6.85 2.35
CA THR A 187 8.24 5.49 2.72
C THR A 187 6.80 5.48 3.26
N GLY A 188 6.16 4.31 3.28
CA GLY A 188 4.78 4.15 3.74
C GLY A 188 3.73 4.57 2.70
N SER A 189 2.49 4.13 2.89
CA SER A 189 1.38 4.35 1.93
C SER A 189 1.05 5.83 1.70
N TYR A 190 1.17 6.67 2.74
CA TYR A 190 0.95 8.13 2.62
C TYR A 190 1.88 8.79 1.60
N ALA A 191 3.06 8.18 1.32
CA ALA A 191 4.01 8.72 0.34
C ALA A 191 3.43 8.74 -1.09
N ILE A 192 2.46 7.89 -1.40
CA ILE A 192 1.83 7.77 -2.72
C ILE A 192 0.32 8.03 -2.71
N ALA A 193 -0.27 8.39 -1.56
CA ALA A 193 -1.72 8.65 -1.42
C ALA A 193 -2.24 9.78 -2.35
N TYR A 194 -1.33 10.68 -2.79
CA TYR A 194 -1.66 11.77 -3.72
C TYR A 194 -1.82 11.31 -5.18
N LEU A 195 -1.32 10.14 -5.54
CA LEU A 195 -1.42 9.62 -6.91
C LEU A 195 -2.78 8.99 -7.17
N SER A 196 -3.37 9.33 -8.31
CA SER A 196 -4.48 8.55 -8.84
C SER A 196 -3.95 7.20 -9.36
N PRO A 197 -4.56 6.07 -8.95
CA PRO A 197 -4.22 4.77 -9.51
C PRO A 197 -4.30 4.73 -11.04
N GLN A 198 -5.24 5.47 -11.64
CA GLN A 198 -5.45 5.54 -13.08
C GLN A 198 -4.33 6.30 -13.84
N ASP A 199 -3.51 7.12 -13.15
CA ASP A 199 -2.37 7.82 -13.75
C ASP A 199 -1.10 6.97 -13.80
N ILE A 200 -1.10 5.77 -13.22
CA ILE A 200 0.06 4.87 -13.15
C ILE A 200 0.15 4.04 -14.45
N GLU A 201 1.34 3.95 -15.03
CA GLU A 201 1.66 3.08 -16.17
C GLU A 201 2.23 1.73 -15.69
N THR A 202 3.22 1.77 -14.78
CA THR A 202 3.82 0.55 -14.20
C THR A 202 4.23 0.76 -12.76
N MET A 203 4.18 -0.32 -11.99
CA MET A 203 4.80 -0.41 -10.67
C MET A 203 5.83 -1.54 -10.69
N GLN A 204 7.07 -1.23 -10.31
CA GLN A 204 8.19 -2.17 -10.29
C GLN A 204 8.75 -2.25 -8.90
N ILE A 205 8.99 -3.46 -8.42
CA ILE A 205 9.48 -3.70 -7.07
C ILE A 205 10.90 -4.24 -7.16
N LEU A 206 11.88 -3.44 -6.67
CA LEU A 206 13.27 -3.83 -6.53
C LEU A 206 13.44 -4.51 -5.19
N LYS A 207 13.61 -5.84 -5.20
CA LYS A 207 13.60 -6.66 -3.99
C LYS A 207 14.99 -7.00 -3.45
N ASP A 208 16.02 -6.93 -4.29
CA ASP A 208 17.38 -7.25 -3.90
C ASP A 208 18.26 -6.01 -3.71
N ALA A 209 19.36 -6.19 -2.96
CA ALA A 209 20.27 -5.10 -2.65
C ALA A 209 20.99 -4.57 -3.90
N SER A 210 21.24 -5.41 -4.92
CA SER A 210 21.94 -4.97 -6.12
C SER A 210 21.08 -4.10 -7.03
N SER A 211 19.77 -4.35 -7.13
CA SER A 211 18.83 -3.49 -7.85
C SER A 211 18.51 -2.18 -7.11
N ALA A 212 18.41 -2.25 -5.79
CA ALA A 212 18.00 -1.13 -4.95
C ALA A 212 19.17 -0.25 -4.47
N ALA A 213 20.43 -0.72 -4.54
CA ALA A 213 21.62 -0.02 -4.03
C ALA A 213 21.82 1.38 -4.61
N ILE A 214 21.37 1.63 -5.84
CA ILE A 214 21.47 2.96 -6.46
C ILE A 214 20.68 4.03 -5.68
N TYR A 215 19.70 3.63 -4.88
CA TYR A 215 18.93 4.48 -3.96
C TYR A 215 19.54 4.54 -2.54
N GLY A 216 20.61 3.78 -2.27
CA GLY A 216 21.50 3.86 -1.11
C GLY A 216 20.83 3.65 0.23
N SER A 217 21.02 4.63 1.10
CA SER A 217 20.65 4.60 2.52
C SER A 217 19.13 4.59 2.82
N ARG A 218 18.29 4.60 1.82
CA ARG A 218 16.81 4.56 1.97
C ARG A 218 16.19 3.28 1.40
N ALA A 219 17.01 2.38 0.85
CA ALA A 219 16.54 1.23 0.08
C ALA A 219 16.60 -0.12 0.82
N ALA A 220 16.99 -0.15 2.10
CA ALA A 220 17.15 -1.38 2.89
C ALA A 220 15.91 -2.28 2.95
N ASN A 221 14.71 -1.70 2.76
CA ASN A 221 13.43 -2.42 2.75
C ASN A 221 12.85 -2.59 1.32
N GLY A 222 13.72 -2.51 0.29
CA GLY A 222 13.30 -2.52 -1.11
C GLY A 222 12.82 -1.16 -1.62
N VAL A 223 12.58 -1.09 -2.92
CA VAL A 223 12.11 0.12 -3.60
C VAL A 223 10.94 -0.21 -4.50
N VAL A 224 9.89 0.62 -4.44
CA VAL A 224 8.76 0.57 -5.36
C VAL A 224 8.90 1.73 -6.34
N LEU A 225 9.24 1.42 -7.59
CA LEU A 225 9.31 2.38 -8.67
C LEU A 225 7.93 2.51 -9.32
N ILE A 226 7.42 3.72 -9.37
CA ILE A 226 6.15 4.05 -10.01
C ILE A 226 6.45 4.92 -11.21
N THR A 227 6.12 4.42 -12.40
CA THR A 227 6.14 5.20 -13.63
C THR A 227 4.72 5.64 -13.95
N THR A 228 4.53 6.94 -14.13
CA THR A 228 3.22 7.48 -14.50
C THR A 228 3.04 7.54 -16.02
N LYS A 229 1.80 7.56 -16.48
CA LYS A 229 1.43 7.60 -17.89
C LYS A 229 2.08 8.78 -18.62
N GLN A 230 2.54 8.52 -19.82
CA GLN A 230 3.13 9.50 -20.74
C GLN A 230 2.39 9.48 -22.08
N GLY A 231 2.65 10.49 -22.91
CA GLY A 231 2.16 10.49 -24.29
C GLY A 231 2.73 9.33 -25.11
N LYS A 232 1.88 8.64 -25.88
CA LYS A 232 2.25 7.61 -26.86
C LYS A 232 2.00 8.14 -28.26
N LYS A 233 2.83 7.74 -29.23
CA LYS A 233 2.66 8.17 -30.64
C LYS A 233 1.30 7.74 -31.16
N SER A 234 0.51 8.70 -31.64
CA SER A 234 -0.80 8.48 -32.26
C SER A 234 -1.10 9.59 -33.27
N LYS A 235 -2.02 9.35 -34.22
CA LYS A 235 -2.41 10.34 -35.22
C LYS A 235 -3.10 11.61 -34.67
N GLY A 236 -3.67 11.51 -33.44
CA GLY A 236 -4.37 12.58 -32.75
C GLY A 236 -4.24 12.48 -31.26
N ALA A 237 -4.77 13.41 -30.50
CA ALA A 237 -4.85 13.32 -29.07
C ALA A 237 -5.75 12.15 -28.67
N GLN A 238 -5.24 11.25 -27.82
CA GLN A 238 -6.03 10.17 -27.21
C GLN A 238 -6.70 10.69 -25.96
N VAL A 239 -8.02 10.58 -25.90
CA VAL A 239 -8.80 10.96 -24.73
C VAL A 239 -9.32 9.68 -24.08
N ASN A 240 -9.08 9.52 -22.80
CA ASN A 240 -9.58 8.41 -22.02
C ASN A 240 -10.47 8.93 -20.89
N PHE A 241 -11.62 8.31 -20.69
CA PHE A 241 -12.52 8.58 -19.57
C PHE A 241 -12.77 7.28 -18.82
N SER A 242 -12.65 7.31 -17.49
CA SER A 242 -12.95 6.20 -16.61
C SER A 242 -13.87 6.67 -15.48
N ALA A 243 -14.91 5.91 -15.21
CA ALA A 243 -15.81 6.19 -14.09
C ALA A 243 -16.25 4.90 -13.43
N TYR A 244 -16.38 4.91 -12.10
CA TYR A 244 -17.03 3.83 -11.36
C TYR A 244 -17.78 4.31 -10.12
N VAL A 245 -18.77 3.52 -9.73
CA VAL A 245 -19.51 3.63 -8.47
C VAL A 245 -19.48 2.28 -7.77
N GLY A 246 -19.12 2.27 -6.49
CA GLY A 246 -19.07 1.09 -5.65
C GLY A 246 -19.99 1.23 -4.44
N LEU A 247 -20.65 0.15 -4.09
CA LEU A 247 -21.43 -0.01 -2.86
C LEU A 247 -20.63 -0.89 -1.90
N GLN A 248 -20.48 -0.43 -0.66
CA GLN A 248 -19.67 -1.08 0.35
C GLN A 248 -20.54 -1.50 1.53
N ASP A 249 -20.22 -2.67 2.09
CA ASP A 249 -20.93 -3.27 3.22
C ASP A 249 -19.99 -4.02 4.15
N VAL A 250 -20.39 -4.21 5.40
CA VAL A 250 -19.66 -4.94 6.44
C VAL A 250 -20.39 -6.23 6.78
N ARG A 251 -19.65 -7.32 6.86
CA ARG A 251 -20.20 -8.58 7.36
C ARG A 251 -20.38 -8.49 8.88
N ARG A 252 -21.58 -8.78 9.37
CA ARG A 252 -21.83 -8.99 10.80
C ARG A 252 -21.12 -10.28 11.26
N SER A 253 -20.23 -10.17 12.24
CA SER A 253 -19.43 -11.31 12.72
C SER A 253 -19.87 -11.79 14.09
N TYR A 254 -20.49 -10.94 14.91
CA TYR A 254 -20.83 -11.23 16.29
C TYR A 254 -22.33 -11.10 16.58
N GLU A 255 -22.87 -12.02 17.38
CA GLU A 255 -24.18 -11.90 18.02
C GLU A 255 -23.96 -11.44 19.46
N VAL A 256 -24.70 -10.43 19.91
CA VAL A 256 -24.66 -9.89 21.27
C VAL A 256 -25.77 -10.44 22.13
N LEU A 257 -25.64 -10.35 23.46
CA LEU A 257 -26.69 -10.70 24.38
C LEU A 257 -27.91 -9.80 24.12
N ASN A 258 -29.10 -10.40 24.09
CA ASN A 258 -30.36 -9.67 24.22
C ASN A 258 -30.55 -9.19 25.65
N THR A 259 -31.56 -8.35 25.89
CA THR A 259 -31.81 -7.78 27.21
C THR A 259 -32.02 -8.83 28.31
N ALA A 260 -32.72 -9.94 28.01
CA ALA A 260 -32.97 -11.00 29.02
C ALA A 260 -31.66 -11.74 29.37
N GLU A 261 -30.84 -12.11 28.34
CA GLU A 261 -29.54 -12.75 28.52
C GLU A 261 -28.55 -11.82 29.24
N TYR A 262 -28.62 -10.52 28.94
CA TYR A 262 -27.83 -9.48 29.61
C TYR A 262 -28.19 -9.35 31.08
N LEU A 263 -29.47 -9.27 31.41
CA LEU A 263 -29.93 -9.17 32.81
C LEU A 263 -29.57 -10.41 33.63
N ASP A 264 -29.64 -11.61 33.02
CA ASP A 264 -29.17 -12.87 33.66
C ASP A 264 -27.67 -12.82 34.01
N LEU A 265 -26.84 -12.21 33.16
CA LEU A 265 -25.42 -11.98 33.47
C LEU A 265 -25.24 -10.92 34.58
N MET A 266 -26.02 -9.83 34.54
CA MET A 266 -25.95 -8.75 35.52
C MET A 266 -26.36 -9.22 36.91
N ASP A 267 -27.31 -10.15 37.01
CA ASP A 267 -27.74 -10.76 38.29
C ASP A 267 -26.58 -11.53 38.94
N GLU A 268 -25.78 -12.23 38.17
CA GLU A 268 -24.63 -12.95 38.66
C GLU A 268 -23.48 -12.01 39.06
N LEU A 269 -23.26 -10.91 38.33
CA LEU A 269 -22.22 -9.92 38.65
C LEU A 269 -22.61 -9.00 39.83
N GLY A 270 -23.87 -8.86 40.13
CA GLY A 270 -24.40 -8.09 41.26
C GLY A 270 -24.41 -6.57 41.05
N SER A 271 -24.77 -5.85 42.13
CA SER A 271 -25.02 -4.41 42.09
C SER A 271 -23.80 -3.54 41.77
N SER A 272 -22.60 -4.05 41.88
CA SER A 272 -21.38 -3.36 41.53
C SER A 272 -21.22 -3.18 40.01
N ALA A 273 -21.78 -4.09 39.21
CA ALA A 273 -21.79 -4.05 37.76
C ALA A 273 -23.06 -3.40 37.19
N PHE A 274 -24.20 -3.57 37.88
CA PHE A 274 -25.50 -3.12 37.44
C PHE A 274 -26.42 -2.75 38.61
N SER A 275 -26.74 -1.46 38.74
CA SER A 275 -27.51 -0.92 39.86
C SER A 275 -28.85 -0.31 39.41
N CYS A 276 -29.63 -1.03 38.57
CA CYS A 276 -30.94 -0.61 38.10
C CYS A 276 -32.01 -0.78 39.18
N PRO A 277 -32.89 0.26 39.47
CA PRO A 277 -34.03 0.08 40.32
C PRO A 277 -35.01 -0.98 39.77
N GLU A 278 -35.65 -1.77 40.67
CA GLU A 278 -36.49 -2.90 40.26
C GLU A 278 -37.68 -2.45 39.35
N GLU A 279 -38.27 -1.29 39.63
CA GLU A 279 -39.36 -0.71 38.83
C GLU A 279 -38.92 -0.37 37.39
N GLU A 280 -37.73 0.17 37.22
CA GLU A 280 -37.14 0.46 35.90
C GLU A 280 -36.67 -0.81 35.20
N ARG A 281 -36.08 -1.73 35.94
CA ARG A 281 -35.58 -3.04 35.43
C ARG A 281 -36.70 -3.83 34.75
N ALA A 282 -37.93 -3.85 35.34
CA ALA A 282 -39.09 -4.53 34.77
C ALA A 282 -39.52 -3.96 33.39
N LEU A 283 -39.12 -2.75 33.07
CA LEU A 283 -39.44 -2.08 31.80
C LEU A 283 -38.36 -2.30 30.73
N LEU A 284 -37.17 -2.81 31.10
CA LEU A 284 -36.08 -3.03 30.13
C LEU A 284 -36.43 -4.16 29.16
N LYS A 285 -36.33 -3.86 27.88
CA LYS A 285 -36.54 -4.78 26.78
C LYS A 285 -35.65 -4.40 25.62
N ASP A 286 -35.47 -5.31 24.65
CA ASP A 286 -34.71 -5.00 23.43
C ASP A 286 -35.35 -3.84 22.67
N GLN A 287 -34.61 -2.80 22.36
CA GLN A 287 -35.03 -1.60 21.65
C GLN A 287 -34.15 -1.31 20.43
N THR A 288 -32.83 -1.56 20.52
CA THR A 288 -31.86 -1.12 19.51
C THR A 288 -30.98 -2.27 19.06
N ASP A 289 -30.95 -2.51 17.76
CA ASP A 289 -29.88 -3.26 17.11
C ASP A 289 -28.74 -2.30 16.76
N TRP A 290 -27.73 -2.25 17.61
CA TRP A 290 -26.63 -1.31 17.48
C TRP A 290 -25.81 -1.51 16.21
N PHE A 291 -25.79 -2.71 15.63
CA PHE A 291 -25.14 -2.96 14.36
C PHE A 291 -25.89 -2.25 13.21
N GLU A 292 -27.19 -2.46 13.11
CA GLU A 292 -28.04 -1.84 12.05
C GLU A 292 -28.09 -0.31 12.17
N GLU A 293 -28.10 0.23 13.40
CA GLU A 293 -28.14 1.69 13.63
C GLU A 293 -26.80 2.38 13.34
N THR A 294 -25.68 1.66 13.48
CA THR A 294 -24.34 2.26 13.38
C THR A 294 -23.71 2.10 11.99
N TYR A 295 -23.91 0.93 11.36
CA TYR A 295 -23.35 0.67 10.04
C TYR A 295 -24.35 1.07 8.94
N GLN A 296 -23.80 1.63 7.87
CA GLN A 296 -24.54 2.04 6.67
C GLN A 296 -23.89 1.47 5.42
N THR A 297 -24.61 1.48 4.30
CA THR A 297 -24.00 1.22 3.00
C THR A 297 -23.07 2.37 2.65
N GLY A 298 -21.76 2.08 2.58
CA GLY A 298 -20.77 3.03 2.09
C GLY A 298 -20.84 3.18 0.56
N VAL A 299 -20.51 4.35 0.05
CA VAL A 299 -20.51 4.65 -1.38
C VAL A 299 -19.15 5.18 -1.83
N THR A 300 -18.56 4.53 -2.82
CA THR A 300 -17.30 4.97 -3.45
C THR A 300 -17.58 5.40 -4.88
N GLN A 301 -17.08 6.59 -5.26
CA GLN A 301 -17.19 7.11 -6.63
C GLN A 301 -15.82 7.57 -7.11
N ASN A 302 -15.55 7.34 -8.39
CA ASN A 302 -14.32 7.82 -9.02
C ASN A 302 -14.59 8.21 -10.47
N TYR A 303 -14.04 9.34 -10.87
CA TYR A 303 -14.13 9.89 -12.21
C TYR A 303 -12.76 10.38 -12.64
N GLN A 304 -12.28 9.94 -13.78
CA GLN A 304 -10.97 10.31 -14.33
C GLN A 304 -11.08 10.61 -15.82
N ILE A 305 -10.49 11.70 -16.24
CA ILE A 305 -10.32 12.04 -17.65
C ILE A 305 -8.84 12.29 -17.92
N SER A 306 -8.34 11.84 -19.08
CA SER A 306 -6.97 12.13 -19.47
C SER A 306 -6.87 12.35 -20.97
N VAL A 307 -5.89 13.17 -21.35
CA VAL A 307 -5.56 13.48 -22.75
C VAL A 307 -4.06 13.28 -22.93
N SER A 308 -3.67 12.56 -23.96
CA SER A 308 -2.26 12.30 -24.25
C SER A 308 -1.97 12.22 -25.74
N ASN A 309 -0.76 12.60 -26.12
CA ASN A 309 -0.22 12.37 -27.47
C ASN A 309 1.31 12.41 -27.43
N ALA A 310 1.93 11.89 -28.47
CA ALA A 310 3.34 12.09 -28.77
C ALA A 310 3.56 12.20 -30.28
N ASN A 311 4.54 13.01 -30.67
CA ASN A 311 5.14 13.03 -31.98
C ASN A 311 6.66 12.86 -31.86
N ASP A 312 7.43 13.05 -32.92
CA ASP A 312 8.89 12.83 -32.89
C ASP A 312 9.65 13.80 -32.00
N LYS A 313 9.09 14.97 -31.67
CA LYS A 313 9.75 16.04 -30.90
C LYS A 313 9.11 16.31 -29.53
N MET A 314 7.87 15.93 -29.33
CA MET A 314 7.14 16.27 -28.10
C MET A 314 6.22 15.14 -27.69
N LYS A 315 6.16 14.85 -26.39
CA LYS A 315 5.16 13.98 -25.77
C LYS A 315 4.52 14.69 -24.58
N TYR A 316 3.21 14.48 -24.40
CA TYR A 316 2.48 15.03 -23.26
C TYR A 316 1.39 14.08 -22.77
N TYR A 317 1.09 14.19 -21.50
CA TYR A 317 -0.04 13.58 -20.81
C TYR A 317 -0.62 14.59 -19.82
N VAL A 318 -1.94 14.76 -19.82
CA VAL A 318 -2.66 15.57 -18.83
C VAL A 318 -3.85 14.73 -18.33
N GLY A 319 -3.96 14.54 -17.05
CA GLY A 319 -5.06 13.83 -16.39
C GLY A 319 -5.64 14.64 -15.26
N ALA A 320 -6.96 14.52 -15.04
CA ALA A 320 -7.67 15.09 -13.91
C ALA A 320 -8.68 14.07 -13.37
N GLY A 321 -8.77 13.96 -12.04
CA GLY A 321 -9.64 13.00 -11.39
C GLY A 321 -10.29 13.54 -10.14
N TYR A 322 -11.44 12.96 -9.81
CA TYR A 322 -12.17 13.15 -8.55
C TYR A 322 -12.55 11.79 -7.97
N SER A 323 -12.33 11.60 -6.69
CA SER A 323 -12.83 10.45 -5.94
C SER A 323 -13.52 10.89 -4.67
N ASP A 324 -14.63 10.21 -4.32
CA ASP A 324 -15.38 10.37 -3.08
C ASP A 324 -15.64 8.98 -2.51
N GLU A 325 -15.10 8.70 -1.34
CA GLU A 325 -15.23 7.45 -0.63
C GLU A 325 -15.93 7.73 0.70
N GLN A 326 -17.17 7.28 0.84
CA GLN A 326 -17.94 7.37 2.06
C GLN A 326 -17.92 6.01 2.75
N GLY A 327 -17.53 6.02 4.03
CA GLY A 327 -17.38 4.81 4.83
C GLY A 327 -18.70 4.16 5.24
N VAL A 328 -18.58 2.94 5.72
CA VAL A 328 -19.70 2.18 6.30
C VAL A 328 -20.08 2.65 7.71
N LEU A 329 -19.26 3.47 8.35
CA LEU A 329 -19.61 4.25 9.53
C LEU A 329 -19.82 5.70 9.10
N SER A 330 -20.92 6.30 9.51
CA SER A 330 -21.25 7.69 9.15
C SER A 330 -20.14 8.63 9.63
N SER A 331 -19.93 9.75 9.00
CA SER A 331 -18.81 10.70 9.16
C SER A 331 -17.42 10.22 8.71
N ALA A 332 -17.18 8.94 8.45
CA ALA A 332 -15.92 8.50 7.83
C ALA A 332 -15.96 8.76 6.31
N PHE A 333 -15.03 9.55 5.80
CA PHE A 333 -14.95 9.82 4.37
C PHE A 333 -13.52 10.16 3.92
N ASN A 334 -13.28 10.01 2.60
CA ASN A 334 -12.07 10.48 1.94
C ASN A 334 -12.43 11.03 0.56
N LYS A 335 -12.25 12.34 0.35
CA LYS A 335 -12.51 13.04 -0.92
C LYS A 335 -11.19 13.53 -1.49
N ARG A 336 -10.94 13.28 -2.77
CA ARG A 336 -9.69 13.65 -3.42
C ARG A 336 -9.96 14.23 -4.81
N ILE A 337 -9.26 15.33 -5.11
CA ILE A 337 -9.08 15.87 -6.46
C ILE A 337 -7.61 15.71 -6.81
N ASN A 338 -7.29 15.23 -7.99
CA ASN A 338 -5.93 15.10 -8.49
C ASN A 338 -5.79 15.64 -9.89
N VAL A 339 -4.63 16.23 -10.17
CA VAL A 339 -4.21 16.69 -11.50
C VAL A 339 -2.80 16.20 -11.75
N LYS A 340 -2.58 15.58 -12.90
CA LYS A 340 -1.28 15.11 -13.37
C LYS A 340 -0.99 15.72 -14.72
N ALA A 341 0.23 16.25 -14.92
CA ALA A 341 0.69 16.73 -16.21
C ALA A 341 2.16 16.34 -16.42
N ASN A 342 2.44 15.67 -17.52
CA ASN A 342 3.78 15.31 -17.96
C ASN A 342 3.99 15.89 -19.36
N ALA A 343 5.11 16.54 -19.57
CA ALA A 343 5.51 17.04 -20.88
C ALA A 343 7.02 16.89 -21.07
N GLU A 344 7.43 16.44 -22.24
CA GLU A 344 8.83 16.38 -22.66
C GLU A 344 8.95 16.86 -24.10
N SER A 345 9.98 17.66 -24.41
CA SER A 345 10.25 18.15 -25.74
C SER A 345 11.75 18.10 -26.06
N GLU A 346 12.05 17.59 -27.25
CA GLU A 346 13.35 17.71 -27.87
C GLU A 346 13.45 19.08 -28.54
N LEU A 347 14.01 20.05 -27.81
CA LEU A 347 14.14 21.44 -28.32
C LEU A 347 15.18 21.54 -29.44
N PHE A 348 16.25 20.80 -29.28
CA PHE A 348 17.34 20.64 -30.26
C PHE A 348 17.80 19.18 -30.21
N ASP A 349 18.44 18.68 -31.26
CA ASP A 349 18.98 17.30 -31.31
C ASP A 349 19.90 16.96 -30.12
N TRP A 350 20.50 17.99 -29.51
CA TRP A 350 21.39 17.87 -28.37
C TRP A 350 20.74 18.22 -27.02
N LEU A 351 19.49 18.76 -26.99
CA LEU A 351 18.82 19.23 -25.76
C LEU A 351 17.38 18.74 -25.69
N THR A 352 17.09 17.90 -24.71
CA THR A 352 15.75 17.49 -24.30
C THR A 352 15.40 18.14 -22.97
N VAL A 353 14.23 18.72 -22.84
CA VAL A 353 13.69 19.27 -21.59
C VAL A 353 12.37 18.63 -21.28
N GLY A 354 12.10 18.47 -19.97
CA GLY A 354 10.82 17.90 -19.55
C GLY A 354 10.40 18.38 -18.18
N THR A 355 9.10 18.24 -17.91
CA THR A 355 8.48 18.55 -16.63
C THR A 355 7.41 17.53 -16.27
N ASN A 356 7.32 17.19 -14.99
CA ASN A 356 6.27 16.37 -14.43
C ASN A 356 5.65 17.13 -13.26
N LEU A 357 4.33 17.30 -13.28
CA LEU A 357 3.54 17.91 -12.21
C LEU A 357 2.52 16.87 -11.74
N ALA A 358 2.45 16.66 -10.43
CA ALA A 358 1.32 16.01 -9.78
C ALA A 358 0.85 16.89 -8.63
N TYR A 359 -0.42 17.27 -8.64
CA TYR A 359 -1.08 17.99 -7.57
C TYR A 359 -2.28 17.18 -7.08
N SER A 360 -2.46 17.15 -5.77
CA SER A 360 -3.62 16.54 -5.15
C SER A 360 -4.09 17.36 -3.98
N HIS A 361 -5.39 17.56 -3.90
CA HIS A 361 -6.10 18.06 -2.75
C HIS A 361 -6.98 16.94 -2.22
N TYR A 362 -6.78 16.52 -0.95
CA TYR A 362 -7.68 15.54 -0.33
C TYR A 362 -8.08 15.97 1.08
N LYS A 363 -9.32 15.66 1.40
CA LYS A 363 -9.93 15.91 2.71
C LYS A 363 -10.53 14.60 3.21
N ASN A 364 -10.14 14.20 4.40
CA ASN A 364 -10.65 12.99 5.03
C ASN A 364 -11.07 13.24 6.47
N ASN A 365 -11.97 12.42 6.96
CA ASN A 365 -12.30 12.26 8.36
C ASN A 365 -12.22 10.78 8.72
N GLY A 366 -11.58 10.49 9.83
CA GLY A 366 -11.49 9.16 10.40
C GLY A 366 -12.35 9.03 11.66
N ILE A 367 -12.78 7.79 11.90
CA ILE A 367 -13.49 7.45 13.13
C ILE A 367 -12.50 6.91 14.14
N ILE A 368 -12.69 7.24 15.41
CA ILE A 368 -11.88 6.72 16.49
C ILE A 368 -12.17 5.21 16.66
N SER A 369 -11.14 4.41 16.47
CA SER A 369 -11.18 2.95 16.62
C SER A 369 -9.88 2.44 17.24
N GLY A 370 -9.91 1.29 17.90
CA GLY A 370 -8.74 0.67 18.51
C GLY A 370 -8.12 1.48 19.65
N THR A 371 -6.79 1.53 19.71
CA THR A 371 -6.02 2.11 20.82
C THR A 371 -6.17 3.60 21.05
N GLY A 372 -6.72 4.34 20.10
CA GLY A 372 -6.92 5.79 20.21
C GLY A 372 -8.18 6.20 20.98
N SER A 373 -8.94 5.24 21.53
CA SER A 373 -10.25 5.48 22.11
C SER A 373 -10.46 4.71 23.40
N ASN A 374 -11.36 5.20 24.25
CA ASN A 374 -11.84 4.44 25.39
C ASN A 374 -12.53 3.16 24.88
N ARG A 375 -12.15 1.99 25.41
CA ARG A 375 -12.69 0.67 25.07
C ARG A 375 -12.73 0.39 23.55
N ALA A 376 -11.65 0.73 22.84
CA ALA A 376 -11.47 0.49 21.40
C ALA A 376 -12.52 1.13 20.46
N GLY A 377 -13.23 2.16 20.91
CA GLY A 377 -14.00 3.08 20.05
C GLY A 377 -15.32 2.55 19.49
N VAL A 378 -15.73 3.08 18.32
CA VAL A 378 -17.04 2.83 17.71
C VAL A 378 -17.29 1.34 17.48
N VAL A 379 -16.31 0.60 16.96
CA VAL A 379 -16.47 -0.82 16.60
C VAL A 379 -16.79 -1.68 17.82
N MET A 380 -16.13 -1.43 18.95
CA MET A 380 -16.39 -2.14 20.18
C MET A 380 -17.65 -1.65 20.89
N ALA A 381 -17.99 -0.36 20.76
CA ALA A 381 -19.22 0.19 21.30
C ALA A 381 -20.49 -0.46 20.73
N VAL A 382 -20.45 -0.88 19.44
CA VAL A 382 -21.54 -1.66 18.81
C VAL A 382 -21.85 -2.94 19.56
N ILE A 383 -20.80 -3.59 20.13
CA ILE A 383 -20.94 -4.86 20.87
C ILE A 383 -21.23 -4.61 22.34
N ASN A 384 -20.54 -3.63 22.95
CA ASN A 384 -20.55 -3.41 24.38
C ASN A 384 -21.75 -2.58 24.88
N THR A 385 -22.56 -1.99 23.95
CA THR A 385 -23.75 -1.24 24.33
C THR A 385 -24.95 -2.19 24.48
N PRO A 386 -25.66 -2.19 25.65
CA PRO A 386 -26.80 -3.05 25.85
C PRO A 386 -27.96 -2.75 24.90
N THR A 387 -28.66 -3.80 24.46
CA THR A 387 -29.77 -3.70 23.49
C THR A 387 -31.01 -3.01 24.04
N TYR A 388 -31.16 -2.90 25.39
CA TYR A 388 -32.23 -2.15 26.01
C TYR A 388 -32.11 -0.62 25.88
N ALA A 389 -30.91 -0.13 25.58
CA ALA A 389 -30.64 1.30 25.51
C ALA A 389 -31.16 1.88 24.18
N PRO A 390 -32.03 2.91 24.20
CA PRO A 390 -32.42 3.63 22.99
C PRO A 390 -31.26 4.50 22.49
N VAL A 391 -31.34 4.95 21.24
CA VAL A 391 -30.32 5.86 20.67
C VAL A 391 -30.35 7.22 21.39
N TYR A 392 -31.54 7.75 21.61
CA TYR A 392 -31.77 9.03 22.29
C TYR A 392 -32.68 8.85 23.48
N ASP A 393 -32.52 9.69 24.49
CA ASP A 393 -33.46 9.81 25.59
C ASP A 393 -34.72 10.62 25.19
N GLU A 394 -35.66 10.82 26.15
CA GLU A 394 -36.90 11.56 25.95
C GLU A 394 -36.69 13.04 25.55
N ASN A 395 -35.51 13.59 25.80
CA ASN A 395 -35.12 14.96 25.46
C ASN A 395 -34.41 15.07 24.09
N GLY A 396 -34.23 13.94 23.38
CA GLY A 396 -33.51 13.89 22.10
C GLY A 396 -31.99 13.94 22.23
N VAL A 397 -31.45 13.68 23.42
CA VAL A 397 -30.00 13.61 23.70
C VAL A 397 -29.56 12.15 23.68
N PHE A 398 -28.31 11.88 23.31
CA PHE A 398 -27.79 10.51 23.34
C PHE A 398 -27.97 9.89 24.71
N TYR A 399 -28.40 8.63 24.71
CA TYR A 399 -28.69 7.89 25.92
C TYR A 399 -27.42 7.61 26.75
N THR A 400 -27.47 7.93 28.05
CA THR A 400 -26.30 7.81 28.99
C THR A 400 -26.64 7.02 30.25
N LYS A 401 -27.88 6.52 30.43
CA LYS A 401 -28.34 5.86 31.66
C LYS A 401 -28.01 4.34 31.61
N PHE A 402 -26.76 3.95 31.90
CA PHE A 402 -26.31 2.56 31.84
C PHE A 402 -26.24 1.86 33.20
N TYR A 403 -26.85 2.36 34.23
CA TYR A 403 -27.03 1.75 35.56
C TYR A 403 -25.75 1.18 36.22
N GLY A 404 -24.65 1.89 36.17
CA GLY A 404 -23.38 1.50 36.80
C GLY A 404 -22.24 1.28 35.83
N ALA A 405 -22.51 1.23 34.55
CA ALA A 405 -21.47 1.20 33.52
C ALA A 405 -21.22 2.59 32.94
N ASN A 406 -19.96 2.98 32.81
CA ASN A 406 -19.58 4.18 32.07
C ASN A 406 -19.40 3.81 30.59
N LEU A 407 -20.49 3.91 29.80
CA LEU A 407 -20.52 3.58 28.39
C LEU A 407 -20.86 4.80 27.57
N THR A 408 -20.41 4.78 26.33
CA THR A 408 -20.80 5.72 25.27
C THR A 408 -21.37 4.93 24.12
N THR A 409 -22.56 5.31 23.63
CA THR A 409 -23.17 4.62 22.49
C THR A 409 -22.31 4.75 21.23
N PRO A 410 -22.36 3.79 20.29
CA PRO A 410 -21.58 3.87 19.06
C PRO A 410 -21.91 5.12 18.24
N LEU A 411 -23.17 5.52 18.15
CA LEU A 411 -23.60 6.72 17.43
C LEU A 411 -23.11 8.02 18.09
N GLU A 412 -23.05 8.07 19.43
CA GLU A 412 -22.43 9.19 20.13
C GLU A 412 -20.92 9.27 19.84
N ASN A 413 -20.20 8.11 19.80
CA ASN A 413 -18.80 8.07 19.44
C ASN A 413 -18.56 8.56 17.99
N VAL A 414 -19.45 8.23 17.06
CA VAL A 414 -19.45 8.78 15.69
C VAL A 414 -19.66 10.29 15.70
N ALA A 415 -20.64 10.77 16.50
CA ALA A 415 -20.97 12.19 16.59
C ALA A 415 -19.81 13.04 17.16
N ARG A 416 -18.95 12.47 18.03
CA ARG A 416 -17.77 13.14 18.58
C ARG A 416 -16.77 13.58 17.52
N THR A 417 -16.73 12.91 16.38
CA THR A 417 -15.74 13.15 15.32
C THR A 417 -16.35 13.69 14.03
N LYS A 418 -17.66 13.97 14.00
CA LYS A 418 -18.39 14.36 12.77
C LYS A 418 -17.81 15.62 12.09
N ASP A 419 -17.30 16.57 12.88
CA ASP A 419 -16.80 17.85 12.41
C ASP A 419 -15.27 17.87 12.25
N ASN A 420 -14.60 16.75 12.56
CA ASN A 420 -13.17 16.61 12.41
C ASN A 420 -12.80 16.44 10.93
N TYR A 421 -11.66 16.95 10.55
CA TYR A 421 -11.08 16.65 9.24
C TYR A 421 -9.56 16.86 9.22
N THR A 422 -8.93 16.17 8.30
CA THR A 422 -7.57 16.47 7.84
C THR A 422 -7.65 16.78 6.35
N GLN A 423 -7.19 17.97 6.00
CA GLN A 423 -7.07 18.42 4.62
C GLN A 423 -5.60 18.45 4.24
N THR A 424 -5.25 17.89 3.11
CA THR A 424 -3.88 17.85 2.61
C THR A 424 -3.85 18.33 1.16
N ASP A 425 -3.00 19.31 0.91
CA ASP A 425 -2.59 19.73 -0.43
C ASP A 425 -1.16 19.25 -0.65
N ARG A 426 -0.90 18.52 -1.73
CA ARG A 426 0.44 18.05 -2.07
C ARG A 426 0.76 18.33 -3.53
N MET A 427 1.96 18.83 -3.76
CA MET A 427 2.47 19.13 -5.09
C MET A 427 3.86 18.50 -5.26
N LEU A 428 3.99 17.62 -6.24
CA LEU A 428 5.26 17.12 -6.74
C LEU A 428 5.52 17.76 -8.11
N LEU A 429 6.55 18.60 -8.19
CA LEU A 429 6.99 19.24 -9.41
C LEU A 429 8.41 18.82 -9.72
N THR A 430 8.64 18.31 -10.92
CA THR A 430 9.97 17.95 -11.43
C THR A 430 10.24 18.66 -12.74
N GLY A 431 11.39 19.29 -12.85
CA GLY A 431 11.93 19.82 -14.12
C GLY A 431 13.27 19.17 -14.40
N TYR A 432 13.55 18.84 -15.65
CA TYR A 432 14.84 18.32 -16.06
C TYR A 432 15.30 18.81 -17.43
N ALA A 433 16.59 18.84 -17.60
CA ALA A 433 17.25 19.07 -18.87
C ALA A 433 18.26 17.95 -19.12
N GLN A 434 18.23 17.36 -20.31
CA GLN A 434 19.20 16.37 -20.75
C GLN A 434 19.97 16.92 -21.95
N ILE A 435 21.29 16.97 -21.82
CA ILE A 435 22.23 17.38 -22.86
C ILE A 435 22.87 16.10 -23.45
N ASN A 436 22.66 15.87 -24.73
CA ASN A 436 23.26 14.79 -25.48
C ASN A 436 24.53 15.30 -26.16
N PHE A 437 25.72 15.08 -25.57
CA PHE A 437 27.01 15.49 -26.16
C PHE A 437 27.36 14.65 -27.39
N SER A 438 26.89 13.40 -27.39
CA SER A 438 26.96 12.48 -28.52
C SER A 438 25.85 11.44 -28.42
N LYS A 439 25.71 10.55 -29.41
CA LYS A 439 24.76 9.43 -29.35
C LYS A 439 25.00 8.50 -28.17
N ASN A 440 26.21 8.51 -27.62
CA ASN A 440 26.68 7.58 -26.59
C ASN A 440 26.87 8.24 -25.22
N PHE A 441 26.90 9.58 -25.13
CA PHE A 441 27.24 10.30 -23.92
C PHE A 441 26.25 11.43 -23.66
N ASN A 442 25.60 11.40 -22.53
CA ASN A 442 24.64 12.44 -22.12
C ASN A 442 24.86 12.86 -20.65
N PHE A 443 24.32 14.03 -20.35
CA PHE A 443 24.22 14.57 -18.99
C PHE A 443 22.78 14.98 -18.74
N LYS A 444 22.19 14.51 -17.65
CA LYS A 444 20.84 14.88 -17.21
C LYS A 444 20.90 15.55 -15.86
N SER A 445 20.36 16.76 -15.77
CA SER A 445 20.16 17.49 -14.51
C SER A 445 18.67 17.55 -14.20
N THR A 446 18.29 17.17 -12.99
CA THR A 446 16.90 17.12 -12.52
C THR A 446 16.76 17.90 -11.23
N VAL A 447 15.72 18.71 -11.12
CA VAL A 447 15.31 19.41 -9.89
C VAL A 447 13.87 19.01 -9.59
N SER A 448 13.64 18.53 -8.39
CA SER A 448 12.31 18.11 -7.94
C SER A 448 11.96 18.77 -6.61
N MET A 449 10.71 19.22 -6.50
CA MET A 449 10.11 19.77 -5.29
C MET A 449 8.88 18.95 -4.93
N ASP A 450 8.88 18.33 -3.74
CA ASP A 450 7.74 17.67 -3.13
C ASP A 450 7.32 18.50 -1.91
N ARG A 451 6.17 19.15 -1.99
CA ARG A 451 5.66 20.01 -0.91
C ARG A 451 4.26 19.59 -0.50
N ARG A 452 4.05 19.49 0.79
CA ARG A 452 2.81 19.05 1.42
C ARG A 452 2.39 20.04 2.49
N TRP A 453 1.18 20.57 2.36
CA TRP A 453 0.49 21.37 3.37
C TRP A 453 -0.62 20.53 3.98
N VAL A 454 -0.62 20.45 5.29
CA VAL A 454 -1.65 19.73 6.04
C VAL A 454 -2.35 20.69 6.99
N HIS A 455 -3.67 20.63 7.01
CA HIS A 455 -4.51 21.30 7.99
C HIS A 455 -5.40 20.27 8.66
N SER A 456 -5.11 19.93 9.90
CA SER A 456 -5.94 19.10 10.76
C SER A 456 -6.77 19.99 11.67
N TYR A 457 -8.06 19.68 11.75
CA TYR A 457 -9.01 20.36 12.60
C TYR A 457 -9.85 19.35 13.35
N SER A 458 -10.08 19.59 14.64
CA SER A 458 -11.01 18.81 15.44
C SER A 458 -11.86 19.74 16.29
N PHE A 459 -13.15 19.41 16.38
CA PHE A 459 -14.09 20.10 17.23
C PHE A 459 -14.98 19.08 17.97
N LEU A 460 -15.02 19.20 19.27
CA LEU A 460 -15.92 18.47 20.14
C LEU A 460 -17.01 19.45 20.61
N ASP A 461 -18.18 19.30 20.04
CA ASP A 461 -19.33 20.15 20.32
C ASP A 461 -19.76 20.06 21.80
N PRO A 462 -19.92 21.19 22.50
CA PRO A 462 -20.29 21.22 23.91
C PRO A 462 -21.73 20.73 24.19
N GLN A 463 -22.59 20.55 23.18
CA GLN A 463 -24.00 20.20 23.37
C GLN A 463 -24.37 18.81 22.87
N THR A 464 -23.76 18.35 21.78
CA THR A 464 -24.17 17.14 21.06
C THR A 464 -23.88 15.86 21.84
N THR A 465 -22.71 15.77 22.51
CA THR A 465 -22.27 14.54 23.18
C THR A 465 -22.09 14.72 24.68
N SER A 466 -22.19 13.64 25.46
CA SER A 466 -21.95 13.65 26.90
C SER A 466 -20.57 14.16 27.26
N TYR A 467 -19.56 13.66 26.56
CA TYR A 467 -18.16 14.09 26.74
C TYR A 467 -17.93 15.55 26.31
N GLY A 468 -18.60 15.99 25.24
CA GLY A 468 -18.59 17.40 24.83
C GLY A 468 -19.14 18.32 25.90
N ARG A 469 -20.26 17.95 26.53
CA ARG A 469 -20.83 18.68 27.65
C ARG A 469 -19.93 18.70 28.87
N GLU A 470 -19.33 17.55 29.23
CA GLU A 470 -18.37 17.43 30.35
C GLU A 470 -17.17 18.34 30.15
N GLN A 471 -16.63 18.40 28.93
CA GLN A 471 -15.45 19.22 28.60
C GLN A 471 -15.81 20.66 28.23
N ASN A 472 -17.09 21.01 28.20
CA ASN A 472 -17.61 22.31 27.75
C ASN A 472 -17.13 22.69 26.34
N GLY A 473 -17.01 21.65 25.47
CA GLY A 473 -16.47 21.76 24.15
C GLY A 473 -14.94 21.94 24.09
N THR A 474 -14.34 21.41 23.04
CA THR A 474 -12.91 21.60 22.74
C THR A 474 -12.68 21.74 21.25
N ALA A 475 -11.75 22.61 20.86
CA ALA A 475 -11.29 22.72 19.48
C ALA A 475 -9.77 22.65 19.41
N SER A 476 -9.26 22.03 18.34
CA SER A 476 -7.84 22.11 18.02
C SER A 476 -7.63 22.31 16.52
N SER A 477 -6.56 23.02 16.19
CA SER A 477 -6.15 23.24 14.81
C SER A 477 -4.63 23.10 14.70
N GLU A 478 -4.21 22.30 13.72
CA GLU A 478 -2.81 22.10 13.38
C GLU A 478 -2.58 22.42 11.91
N ARG A 479 -1.53 23.16 11.63
CA ARG A 479 -1.03 23.39 10.26
C ARG A 479 0.42 22.98 10.17
N SER A 480 0.74 22.15 9.20
CA SER A 480 2.12 21.78 8.91
C SER A 480 2.46 21.97 7.44
N ASP A 481 3.72 22.30 7.20
CA ASP A 481 4.34 22.47 5.88
C ASP A 481 5.58 21.57 5.83
N ASP A 482 5.59 20.62 4.90
CA ASP A 482 6.71 19.71 4.67
C ASP A 482 7.19 19.90 3.23
N MET A 483 8.42 20.37 3.06
CA MET A 483 9.04 20.63 1.77
C MET A 483 10.32 19.80 1.61
N ARG A 484 10.37 19.03 0.56
CA ARG A 484 11.56 18.27 0.15
C ARG A 484 12.02 18.71 -1.23
N MET A 485 13.32 18.94 -1.35
CA MET A 485 13.97 19.26 -2.63
C MET A 485 14.95 18.13 -2.96
N VAL A 486 14.99 17.72 -4.22
CA VAL A 486 15.95 16.73 -4.74
C VAL A 486 16.63 17.32 -5.97
N TYR A 487 17.96 17.24 -6.00
CA TYR A 487 18.81 17.73 -7.08
C TYR A 487 19.69 16.57 -7.56
N ASP A 488 19.44 16.06 -8.77
CA ASP A 488 20.21 14.97 -9.35
C ASP A 488 20.97 15.45 -10.58
N ASN A 489 22.26 15.08 -10.67
CA ASN A 489 23.10 15.36 -11.80
C ASN A 489 23.81 14.08 -12.24
N ILE A 490 23.45 13.54 -13.39
CA ILE A 490 23.85 12.21 -13.85
C ILE A 490 24.50 12.27 -15.21
N PHE A 491 25.72 11.77 -15.33
CA PHE A 491 26.37 11.47 -16.59
C PHE A 491 26.14 10.00 -16.93
N THR A 492 25.83 9.72 -18.19
CA THR A 492 25.63 8.37 -18.71
C THR A 492 26.42 8.20 -20.01
N TYR A 493 27.19 7.12 -20.08
CA TYR A 493 27.86 6.68 -21.29
C TYR A 493 27.40 5.26 -21.62
N ASN A 494 26.97 5.02 -22.87
CA ASN A 494 26.61 3.70 -23.37
C ASN A 494 27.21 3.46 -24.74
N ASN A 495 27.70 2.24 -24.99
CA ASN A 495 28.22 1.87 -26.29
C ASN A 495 28.14 0.35 -26.51
N THR A 496 28.02 -0.03 -27.78
CA THR A 496 28.08 -1.43 -28.20
C THR A 496 29.21 -1.60 -29.22
N TRP A 497 30.22 -2.43 -28.87
CA TRP A 497 31.31 -2.73 -29.78
C TRP A 497 31.14 -4.11 -30.41
N ASN A 498 31.44 -4.22 -31.69
CA ASN A 498 31.36 -5.46 -32.47
C ASN A 498 29.99 -6.19 -32.38
N GLY A 499 28.93 -5.48 -32.03
CA GLY A 499 27.57 -6.04 -31.84
C GLY A 499 27.44 -6.99 -30.63
N LYS A 500 28.53 -7.25 -29.88
CA LYS A 500 28.57 -8.23 -28.79
C LYS A 500 28.91 -7.66 -27.43
N HIS A 501 29.68 -6.58 -27.37
CA HIS A 501 30.12 -5.97 -26.13
C HIS A 501 29.25 -4.75 -25.80
N ASN A 502 28.24 -4.92 -24.97
CA ASN A 502 27.39 -3.82 -24.50
C ASN A 502 27.92 -3.29 -23.17
N PHE A 503 28.25 -2.02 -23.13
CA PHE A 503 28.79 -1.35 -21.95
C PHE A 503 27.99 -0.10 -21.63
N GLU A 504 27.60 0.05 -20.36
CA GLU A 504 27.00 1.25 -19.81
C GLU A 504 27.75 1.67 -18.55
N ALA A 505 28.09 2.93 -18.45
CA ALA A 505 28.64 3.55 -17.24
C ALA A 505 27.86 4.79 -16.87
N MET A 506 27.56 4.94 -15.60
CA MET A 506 26.84 6.08 -15.04
C MET A 506 27.60 6.58 -13.81
N ALA A 507 27.70 7.91 -13.68
CA ALA A 507 28.25 8.55 -12.49
C ALA A 507 27.47 9.84 -12.22
N GLY A 508 27.28 10.17 -10.93
CA GLY A 508 26.54 11.38 -10.61
C GLY A 508 26.49 11.74 -9.14
N THR A 509 25.78 12.81 -8.89
CA THR A 509 25.50 13.34 -7.54
C THR A 509 24.00 13.49 -7.33
N SER A 510 23.57 13.27 -6.08
CA SER A 510 22.20 13.53 -5.64
C SER A 510 22.23 14.26 -4.31
N ALA A 511 21.50 15.38 -4.20
CA ALA A 511 21.32 16.09 -2.96
C ALA A 511 19.84 16.15 -2.60
N THR A 512 19.50 15.76 -1.38
CA THR A 512 18.14 15.84 -0.86
C THR A 512 18.14 16.72 0.38
N THR A 513 17.23 17.72 0.44
CA THR A 513 16.96 18.50 1.65
C THR A 513 15.49 18.35 2.02
N SER A 514 15.18 18.37 3.31
CA SER A 514 13.81 18.34 3.81
C SER A 514 13.68 19.34 4.94
N ARG A 515 12.59 20.09 4.94
CA ARG A 515 12.22 21.05 5.97
C ARG A 515 10.76 20.81 6.35
N TRP A 516 10.52 20.70 7.64
CA TRP A 516 9.19 20.54 8.20
C TRP A 516 8.94 21.60 9.26
N GLU A 517 7.75 22.21 9.21
CA GLU A 517 7.27 23.17 10.19
C GLU A 517 5.84 22.82 10.58
N ASN A 518 5.48 23.01 11.85
CA ASN A 518 4.08 22.93 12.26
C ASN A 518 3.73 24.02 13.28
N LEU A 519 2.46 24.37 13.32
CA LEU A 519 1.84 25.20 14.33
C LEU A 519 0.55 24.52 14.79
N TRP A 520 0.46 24.24 16.09
CA TRP A 520 -0.71 23.62 16.72
C TRP A 520 -1.21 24.47 17.87
N GLY A 521 -2.52 24.54 18.02
CA GLY A 521 -3.19 25.18 19.16
C GLY A 521 -4.50 24.46 19.50
N SER A 522 -4.87 24.46 20.78
CA SER A 522 -6.12 23.88 21.31
C SER A 522 -6.70 24.76 22.40
N ARG A 523 -8.02 24.85 22.39
CA ARG A 523 -8.79 25.54 23.42
C ARG A 523 -9.99 24.71 23.87
N SER A 524 -10.53 25.01 25.05
CA SER A 524 -11.75 24.47 25.59
C SER A 524 -12.71 25.57 26.08
N ASN A 525 -13.85 25.15 26.61
CA ASN A 525 -14.81 26.02 27.25
C ASN A 525 -15.50 26.98 26.24
N PHE A 526 -16.15 26.37 25.24
CA PHE A 526 -17.01 27.08 24.28
C PHE A 526 -18.39 27.28 24.90
N SER A 527 -18.78 28.53 25.08
CA SER A 527 -20.01 28.88 25.79
C SER A 527 -21.26 28.75 24.95
N ASP A 528 -21.16 28.62 23.64
CA ASP A 528 -22.26 28.52 22.70
C ASP A 528 -21.90 27.64 21.53
N GLU A 529 -22.84 26.86 21.02
CA GLU A 529 -22.69 25.92 19.90
C GLU A 529 -22.21 26.57 18.58
N ASN A 530 -22.54 27.85 18.39
CA ASN A 530 -22.21 28.59 17.17
C ASN A 530 -20.87 29.37 17.25
N TRP A 531 -20.26 29.44 18.42
CA TRP A 531 -19.06 30.26 18.60
C TRP A 531 -17.83 29.74 17.87
N GLU A 532 -17.73 28.40 17.76
CA GLU A 532 -16.67 27.78 16.98
C GLU A 532 -16.78 28.14 15.49
N ALA A 533 -17.97 28.01 14.90
CA ALA A 533 -18.21 28.34 13.49
C ALA A 533 -17.90 29.81 13.16
N ILE A 534 -18.09 30.72 14.14
CA ILE A 534 -17.88 32.17 13.96
C ILE A 534 -16.44 32.58 14.25
N PHE A 535 -15.85 32.05 15.32
CA PHE A 535 -14.58 32.53 15.88
C PHE A 535 -13.44 31.50 15.83
N GLY A 536 -13.69 30.23 15.39
CA GLY A 536 -12.73 29.15 15.43
C GLY A 536 -12.16 28.97 16.85
N LEU A 537 -10.84 28.83 17.01
CA LEU A 537 -10.22 28.69 18.33
C LEU A 537 -10.49 29.89 19.27
N ASN A 538 -10.76 31.06 18.74
CA ASN A 538 -11.06 32.24 19.57
C ASN A 538 -12.46 32.18 20.20
N GLY A 539 -13.34 31.27 19.79
CA GLY A 539 -14.64 31.02 20.42
C GLY A 539 -14.49 30.43 21.84
N GLY A 540 -13.37 29.73 22.12
CA GLY A 540 -13.09 29.23 23.46
C GLY A 540 -12.63 30.33 24.42
N ASN A 541 -12.81 30.09 25.73
CA ASN A 541 -12.38 31.04 26.75
C ASN A 541 -10.86 31.26 26.70
N LYS A 542 -10.40 32.51 26.80
CA LYS A 542 -8.97 32.87 26.78
C LYS A 542 -8.18 32.26 27.92
N GLY A 543 -8.82 32.01 29.08
CA GLY A 543 -8.20 31.35 30.23
C GLY A 543 -7.95 29.85 30.08
N ASP A 544 -8.61 29.20 29.10
CA ASP A 544 -8.61 27.73 28.96
C ASP A 544 -7.79 27.28 27.74
N LEU A 545 -6.60 27.83 27.57
CA LEU A 545 -5.63 27.35 26.59
C LEU A 545 -5.16 25.95 27.00
N ARG A 546 -5.57 24.91 26.28
CA ARG A 546 -5.15 23.52 26.56
C ARG A 546 -3.75 23.20 26.09
N GLY A 547 -3.27 23.89 25.05
CA GLY A 547 -1.92 23.70 24.55
C GLY A 547 -1.65 24.50 23.29
N GLN A 548 -0.37 24.72 23.07
CA GLN A 548 0.16 25.31 21.84
C GLN A 548 1.57 24.77 21.60
N SER A 549 1.95 24.57 20.37
CA SER A 549 3.30 24.19 20.00
C SER A 549 3.66 24.68 18.60
N GLN A 550 4.93 24.99 18.44
CA GLN A 550 5.54 25.22 17.13
C GLN A 550 6.73 24.27 16.99
N GLY A 551 6.72 23.46 15.94
CA GLY A 551 7.81 22.55 15.62
C GLY A 551 8.55 22.99 14.37
N PHE A 552 9.84 22.67 14.34
CA PHE A 552 10.71 22.90 13.21
C PHE A 552 11.75 21.79 13.11
N SER A 553 11.96 21.23 11.92
CA SER A 553 12.97 20.20 11.71
C SER A 553 13.52 20.25 10.29
N GLU A 554 14.83 20.03 10.17
CA GLU A 554 15.51 19.98 8.88
C GLU A 554 16.51 18.81 8.83
N TRP A 555 16.63 18.18 7.66
CA TRP A 555 17.71 17.25 7.39
C TRP A 555 18.16 17.32 5.94
N ALA A 556 19.37 16.85 5.69
CA ALA A 556 19.94 16.79 4.35
C ALA A 556 20.76 15.51 4.15
N ILE A 557 20.76 15.01 2.90
CA ILE A 557 21.65 13.94 2.44
C ILE A 557 22.37 14.42 1.18
N MET A 558 23.71 14.27 1.15
CA MET A 558 24.50 14.42 -0.06
C MET A 558 25.02 13.06 -0.49
N SER A 559 24.90 12.73 -1.78
CA SER A 559 25.22 11.41 -2.30
C SER A 559 26.11 11.48 -3.55
N TYR A 560 27.07 10.57 -3.64
CA TYR A 560 27.85 10.27 -4.83
C TYR A 560 27.52 8.86 -5.27
N LEU A 561 27.25 8.66 -6.56
CA LEU A 561 26.82 7.37 -7.07
C LEU A 561 27.49 7.04 -8.42
N GLY A 562 27.68 5.75 -8.65
CA GLY A 562 28.18 5.22 -9.91
C GLY A 562 27.68 3.80 -10.17
N ARG A 563 27.48 3.49 -11.45
CA ARG A 563 27.11 2.16 -11.93
C ARG A 563 27.93 1.84 -13.18
N VAL A 564 28.37 0.60 -13.27
CA VAL A 564 28.94 0.02 -14.49
C VAL A 564 28.19 -1.26 -14.79
N SER A 565 27.64 -1.37 -15.99
CA SER A 565 26.98 -2.57 -16.50
C SER A 565 27.69 -3.03 -17.77
N TYR A 566 27.96 -4.31 -17.84
CA TYR A 566 28.60 -4.95 -18.99
C TYR A 566 27.86 -6.23 -19.36
N ASN A 567 27.65 -6.42 -20.65
CA ASN A 567 26.98 -7.57 -21.21
C ASN A 567 27.76 -8.06 -22.42
N TYR A 568 28.18 -9.33 -22.41
CA TYR A 568 28.87 -9.98 -23.53
C TYR A 568 27.90 -10.91 -24.27
N ASP A 569 27.62 -10.61 -25.52
CA ASP A 569 26.84 -11.42 -26.49
C ASP A 569 25.42 -11.78 -25.98
N SER A 570 24.84 -10.94 -25.10
CA SER A 570 23.61 -11.23 -24.39
C SER A 570 23.60 -12.58 -23.63
N LYS A 571 24.77 -13.07 -23.21
CA LYS A 571 24.98 -14.32 -22.48
C LYS A 571 25.49 -14.11 -21.06
N TYR A 572 26.49 -13.25 -20.89
CA TYR A 572 27.15 -12.99 -19.61
C TYR A 572 26.94 -11.55 -19.23
N TYR A 573 26.43 -11.32 -18.06
CA TYR A 573 26.07 -10.01 -17.58
C TYR A 573 26.76 -9.73 -16.25
N LEU A 574 27.26 -8.52 -16.06
CA LEU A 574 27.84 -8.02 -14.83
C LEU A 574 27.38 -6.59 -14.58
N THR A 575 26.87 -6.30 -13.40
CA THR A 575 26.56 -4.93 -12.96
C THR A 575 27.20 -4.68 -11.61
N VAL A 576 27.92 -3.56 -11.46
CA VAL A 576 28.51 -3.09 -10.20
C VAL A 576 27.99 -1.69 -9.92
N ASN A 577 27.51 -1.48 -8.70
CA ASN A 577 27.09 -0.16 -8.23
C ASN A 577 27.92 0.23 -7.00
N PHE A 578 28.14 1.50 -6.86
CA PHE A 578 28.72 2.11 -5.66
C PHE A 578 27.95 3.39 -5.34
N ARG A 579 27.61 3.55 -4.06
CA ARG A 579 27.02 4.77 -3.56
C ARG A 579 27.60 5.15 -2.20
N ALA A 580 27.87 6.45 -2.02
CA ALA A 580 28.27 7.03 -0.75
C ALA A 580 27.25 8.10 -0.36
N ASP A 581 26.63 7.96 0.80
CA ASP A 581 25.63 8.89 1.35
C ASP A 581 26.16 9.56 2.61
N GLY A 582 26.13 10.89 2.66
CA GLY A 582 26.46 11.70 3.84
C GLY A 582 25.20 12.33 4.42
N SER A 583 24.82 11.96 5.65
CA SER A 583 23.58 12.42 6.32
C SER A 583 23.86 13.43 7.43
N SER A 584 23.03 14.47 7.50
CA SER A 584 23.02 15.45 8.62
C SER A 584 22.47 14.89 9.93
N LYS A 585 21.75 13.75 9.89
CA LYS A 585 21.21 13.07 11.09
C LYS A 585 22.28 12.40 11.94
N LEU A 586 23.49 12.29 11.43
CA LEU A 586 24.66 11.69 12.09
C LEU A 586 25.73 12.75 12.37
N ALA A 587 26.57 12.49 13.39
CA ALA A 587 27.65 13.39 13.78
C ALA A 587 28.71 13.52 12.65
N PRO A 588 29.44 14.66 12.58
CA PRO A 588 30.38 14.92 11.46
C PRO A 588 31.37 13.79 11.15
N GLY A 589 31.85 13.05 12.15
CA GLY A 589 32.77 11.91 11.96
C GLY A 589 32.11 10.64 11.39
N ASN A 590 30.78 10.49 11.54
CA ASN A 590 30.03 9.26 11.21
C ASN A 590 28.98 9.46 10.09
N ARG A 591 28.97 10.63 9.44
CA ARG A 591 27.96 10.98 8.43
C ARG A 591 27.95 10.07 7.21
N TRP A 592 29.11 9.59 6.78
CA TRP A 592 29.27 8.90 5.52
C TRP A 592 29.07 7.38 5.66
N GLY A 593 28.09 6.85 4.89
CA GLY A 593 27.88 5.43 4.66
C GLY A 593 28.28 5.06 3.23
N TYR A 594 28.85 3.87 3.05
CA TYR A 594 29.31 3.36 1.77
C TYR A 594 28.56 2.08 1.43
N PHE A 595 27.95 2.02 0.26
CA PHE A 595 27.01 1.00 -0.14
C PHE A 595 27.40 0.37 -1.49
N PRO A 596 28.37 -0.54 -1.52
CA PRO A 596 28.75 -1.29 -2.71
C PRO A 596 27.73 -2.39 -3.02
N SER A 597 27.54 -2.70 -4.30
CA SER A 597 26.79 -3.88 -4.72
C SER A 597 27.28 -4.40 -6.07
N ALA A 598 27.06 -5.70 -6.29
CA ALA A 598 27.38 -6.35 -7.55
C ALA A 598 26.32 -7.41 -7.88
N SER A 599 26.05 -7.61 -9.18
CA SER A 599 25.22 -8.72 -9.66
C SER A 599 25.79 -9.27 -10.95
N ALA A 600 25.65 -10.58 -11.13
CA ALA A 600 26.03 -11.28 -12.34
C ALA A 600 24.90 -12.18 -12.81
N ALA A 601 24.77 -12.36 -14.12
CA ALA A 601 23.85 -13.32 -14.68
C ALA A 601 24.46 -14.07 -15.85
N TRP A 602 24.07 -15.33 -15.98
CA TRP A 602 24.44 -16.20 -17.10
C TRP A 602 23.17 -16.69 -17.79
N ARG A 603 23.03 -16.29 -19.06
CA ARG A 603 21.94 -16.76 -19.91
C ARG A 603 22.34 -18.07 -20.57
N ILE A 604 22.05 -19.19 -19.94
CA ILE A 604 22.41 -20.54 -20.32
C ILE A 604 21.80 -20.88 -21.68
N SER A 605 20.56 -20.46 -21.92
CA SER A 605 19.87 -20.67 -23.21
C SER A 605 20.54 -20.03 -24.42
N GLY A 606 21.45 -19.05 -24.20
CA GLY A 606 22.26 -18.45 -25.27
C GLY A 606 23.48 -19.27 -25.70
N GLU A 607 23.79 -20.37 -25.02
CA GLU A 607 24.97 -21.20 -25.30
C GLU A 607 24.73 -22.21 -26.43
N GLU A 608 25.77 -22.54 -27.17
CA GLU A 608 25.69 -23.45 -28.31
C GLU A 608 25.18 -24.84 -27.90
N PHE A 609 25.54 -25.34 -26.70
CA PHE A 609 25.07 -26.64 -26.20
C PHE A 609 23.55 -26.67 -25.90
N MET A 610 22.88 -25.51 -25.85
CA MET A 610 21.41 -25.39 -25.66
C MET A 610 20.66 -25.26 -26.98
N SER A 611 21.34 -25.10 -28.13
CA SER A 611 20.71 -24.86 -29.43
C SER A 611 19.69 -25.91 -29.86
N ASP A 612 19.86 -27.16 -29.45
CA ASP A 612 18.98 -28.29 -29.79
C ASP A 612 17.81 -28.43 -28.79
N VAL A 613 17.79 -27.65 -27.71
CA VAL A 613 16.78 -27.72 -26.65
C VAL A 613 15.65 -26.73 -26.97
N THR A 614 14.82 -27.03 -27.94
CA THR A 614 13.81 -26.10 -28.50
C THR A 614 12.64 -25.80 -27.58
N TRP A 615 12.38 -26.61 -26.54
CA TRP A 615 11.30 -26.38 -25.59
C TRP A 615 11.64 -25.37 -24.49
N ILE A 616 12.94 -25.02 -24.34
CA ILE A 616 13.41 -23.94 -23.46
C ILE A 616 13.65 -22.69 -24.30
N ASN A 617 12.87 -21.64 -24.07
CA ASN A 617 13.03 -20.36 -24.77
C ASN A 617 14.05 -19.44 -24.10
N ASP A 618 14.07 -19.43 -22.76
CA ASP A 618 15.06 -18.70 -21.98
C ASP A 618 15.36 -19.43 -20.67
N LEU A 619 16.64 -19.51 -20.32
CA LEU A 619 17.12 -20.03 -19.03
C LEU A 619 18.28 -19.18 -18.57
N LYS A 620 18.08 -18.48 -17.44
CA LYS A 620 19.04 -17.54 -16.91
C LYS A 620 19.25 -17.76 -15.40
N LEU A 621 20.50 -17.88 -15.00
CA LEU A 621 20.94 -17.89 -13.60
C LEU A 621 21.38 -16.50 -13.18
N ARG A 622 20.97 -16.04 -12.00
CA ARG A 622 21.29 -14.73 -11.43
C ARG A 622 21.90 -14.88 -10.04
N VAL A 623 22.92 -14.08 -9.73
CA VAL A 623 23.51 -13.96 -8.40
C VAL A 623 23.72 -12.47 -8.11
N GLY A 624 23.32 -12.03 -6.93
CA GLY A 624 23.49 -10.65 -6.49
C GLY A 624 23.94 -10.56 -5.04
N TRP A 625 24.73 -9.55 -4.75
CA TRP A 625 25.18 -9.18 -3.42
C TRP A 625 25.22 -7.66 -3.29
N GLY A 626 24.89 -7.13 -2.11
CA GLY A 626 25.02 -5.69 -1.89
C GLY A 626 24.75 -5.28 -0.45
N GLN A 627 25.16 -4.04 -0.15
CA GLN A 627 24.94 -3.38 1.13
C GLN A 627 24.06 -2.15 0.96
N GLN A 628 23.25 -1.87 1.97
CA GLN A 628 22.31 -0.74 2.03
C GLN A 628 22.28 -0.18 3.44
N GLY A 629 22.06 1.14 3.56
CA GLY A 629 21.91 1.80 4.84
C GLY A 629 20.45 2.03 5.22
N ASN A 630 20.21 2.33 6.50
CA ASN A 630 18.95 2.86 6.99
C ASN A 630 19.23 3.90 8.10
N GLN A 631 18.47 5.00 8.11
CA GLN A 631 18.51 6.05 9.13
C GLN A 631 17.12 6.52 9.54
N SER A 632 16.06 5.88 9.04
CA SER A 632 14.68 6.35 9.21
C SER A 632 14.21 6.33 10.67
N GLY A 633 14.87 5.55 11.52
CA GLY A 633 14.61 5.52 12.97
C GLY A 633 15.24 6.67 13.76
N LEU A 634 16.09 7.51 13.15
CA LEU A 634 16.75 8.62 13.82
C LEU A 634 15.94 9.92 13.69
N GLY A 635 15.79 10.61 14.79
CA GLY A 635 15.41 12.03 14.78
C GLY A 635 16.47 12.88 14.06
N ASP A 636 16.06 14.01 13.48
CA ASP A 636 16.93 14.85 12.62
C ASP A 636 18.18 15.40 13.34
N TYR A 637 18.13 15.46 14.69
CA TYR A 637 19.21 15.96 15.54
C TYR A 637 19.63 14.95 16.63
N ALA A 638 19.50 13.64 16.39
CA ALA A 638 19.72 12.58 17.38
C ALA A 638 21.14 12.59 18.01
N TRP A 639 22.13 13.11 17.29
CA TRP A 639 23.52 13.23 17.78
C TRP A 639 23.79 14.50 18.58
N VAL A 640 22.90 15.51 18.51
CA VAL A 640 23.08 16.82 19.17
C VAL A 640 22.44 16.79 20.54
N GLN A 641 23.24 17.04 21.58
CA GLN A 641 22.70 17.27 22.91
C GLN A 641 21.98 18.61 22.97
N ARG A 642 20.70 18.59 23.28
CA ARG A 642 19.86 19.77 23.52
C ARG A 642 19.21 19.68 24.89
N TYR A 643 18.77 20.82 25.42
CA TYR A 643 18.07 20.88 26.67
C TYR A 643 16.74 21.59 26.49
N GLY A 644 15.65 20.94 26.94
CA GLY A 644 14.35 21.55 27.08
C GLY A 644 14.17 22.16 28.46
N MET A 645 13.39 23.20 28.53
CA MET A 645 13.01 23.81 29.82
C MET A 645 11.75 23.11 30.31
N ASN A 646 11.84 22.60 31.55
CA ASN A 646 10.67 22.11 32.27
C ASN A 646 10.44 22.98 33.49
N TYR A 647 9.19 23.13 33.92
CA TYR A 647 8.78 23.91 35.05
C TYR A 647 8.27 22.99 36.14
N TYR A 648 8.73 23.18 37.33
CA TYR A 648 8.28 22.49 38.54
C TYR A 648 7.60 23.46 39.47
N ASN A 649 6.34 23.19 39.79
CA ASN A 649 5.58 24.04 40.70
C ASN A 649 5.71 23.49 42.12
N TRP A 650 6.44 24.22 42.97
CA TRP A 650 6.58 23.89 44.38
C TRP A 650 6.04 25.06 45.22
N THR A 651 4.92 24.78 45.85
CA THR A 651 4.30 25.78 46.78
C THR A 651 4.06 27.17 46.16
N GLU A 652 3.29 27.22 45.04
CA GLU A 652 2.89 28.43 44.31
C GLU A 652 4.04 29.19 43.60
N GLU A 653 5.30 28.72 43.71
CA GLU A 653 6.42 29.26 42.94
C GLU A 653 6.82 28.28 41.82
N GLU A 654 7.02 28.83 40.61
CA GLU A 654 7.39 28.05 39.44
C GLU A 654 8.90 28.05 39.25
N TYR A 655 9.53 26.87 39.39
CA TYR A 655 10.98 26.71 39.20
C TYR A 655 11.27 26.06 37.83
N ALA A 656 12.03 26.77 37.00
CA ALA A 656 12.50 26.27 35.74
C ALA A 656 13.76 25.41 35.89
N PHE A 657 13.77 24.23 35.29
CA PHE A 657 14.98 23.43 35.22
C PHE A 657 15.15 22.88 33.78
N SER A 658 16.38 22.60 33.37
CA SER A 658 16.68 22.08 32.05
C SER A 658 16.82 20.54 32.06
N THR A 659 16.19 19.89 31.11
CA THR A 659 16.35 18.46 30.87
C THR A 659 16.95 18.18 29.50
N PRO A 660 17.77 17.13 29.33
CA PRO A 660 18.28 16.75 28.04
C PRO A 660 17.13 16.36 27.07
N THR A 661 17.15 16.90 25.85
CA THR A 661 16.15 16.61 24.84
C THR A 661 16.78 16.34 23.47
N VAL A 662 16.13 15.44 22.69
CA VAL A 662 16.41 15.23 21.27
C VAL A 662 15.08 15.24 20.52
N GLY A 663 14.95 16.10 19.51
CA GLY A 663 13.71 16.17 18.71
C GLY A 663 12.45 16.50 19.51
N GLY A 664 12.57 17.27 20.60
CA GLY A 664 11.47 17.60 21.51
C GLY A 664 11.14 16.52 22.55
N GLN A 665 11.77 15.37 22.48
CA GLN A 665 11.67 14.30 23.48
C GLN A 665 12.86 14.35 24.44
N SER A 666 12.67 13.89 25.67
CA SER A 666 13.74 13.77 26.66
C SER A 666 14.67 12.64 26.26
N ASN A 667 15.75 12.95 25.55
CA ASN A 667 16.78 12.03 25.09
C ASN A 667 18.17 12.62 25.20
N ILE A 668 19.17 11.77 25.43
CA ILE A 668 20.58 12.15 25.42
C ILE A 668 21.10 12.10 23.98
N GLY A 669 21.76 13.16 23.52
CA GLY A 669 22.41 13.18 22.20
C GLY A 669 23.60 12.23 22.16
N ASN A 670 23.72 11.45 21.08
CA ASN A 670 24.81 10.47 20.91
C ASN A 670 25.60 10.74 19.63
N LYS A 671 26.88 11.11 19.79
CA LYS A 671 27.80 11.41 18.68
C LYS A 671 28.36 10.14 18.00
N ASP A 672 28.26 8.98 18.65
CA ASP A 672 28.78 7.70 18.16
C ASP A 672 27.82 6.97 17.23
N LEU A 673 26.61 7.52 17.01
CA LEU A 673 25.61 6.97 16.10
C LEU A 673 26.18 6.79 14.69
N THR A 674 25.94 5.62 14.14
CA THR A 674 26.30 5.21 12.77
C THR A 674 25.08 4.73 11.98
N TRP A 675 25.30 4.37 10.74
CA TRP A 675 24.28 3.79 9.87
C TRP A 675 23.89 2.38 10.33
N GLU A 676 22.60 2.09 10.40
CA GLU A 676 22.10 0.72 10.36
C GLU A 676 22.42 0.15 8.96
N THR A 677 23.09 -1.01 8.89
CA THR A 677 23.60 -1.55 7.63
C THR A 677 23.01 -2.93 7.36
N THR A 678 22.37 -3.09 6.20
CA THR A 678 21.83 -4.36 5.71
C THR A 678 22.67 -4.90 4.58
N THR A 679 23.15 -6.13 4.73
CA THR A 679 23.84 -6.91 3.68
C THR A 679 22.89 -7.98 3.15
N GLN A 680 22.74 -8.11 1.84
CA GLN A 680 21.86 -9.09 1.22
C GLN A 680 22.57 -9.85 0.12
N THR A 681 22.35 -11.18 0.08
CA THR A 681 22.74 -12.07 -1.03
C THR A 681 21.48 -12.68 -1.63
N ASN A 682 21.43 -12.76 -2.96
CA ASN A 682 20.31 -13.33 -3.72
C ASN A 682 20.81 -14.27 -4.80
N VAL A 683 20.14 -15.41 -4.99
CA VAL A 683 20.34 -16.34 -6.10
C VAL A 683 18.99 -16.59 -6.75
N GLY A 684 18.90 -16.47 -8.06
CA GLY A 684 17.66 -16.64 -8.79
C GLY A 684 17.80 -17.36 -10.12
N ILE A 685 16.74 -18.00 -10.55
CA ILE A 685 16.60 -18.67 -11.85
C ILE A 685 15.36 -18.12 -12.55
N ASP A 686 15.53 -17.63 -13.77
CA ASP A 686 14.42 -17.31 -14.68
C ASP A 686 14.37 -18.39 -15.76
N TRP A 687 13.22 -18.99 -15.95
CA TRP A 687 13.02 -20.09 -16.88
C TRP A 687 11.75 -19.88 -17.70
N SER A 688 11.89 -19.76 -19.01
CA SER A 688 10.80 -19.65 -19.98
C SER A 688 10.76 -20.88 -20.89
N MET A 689 9.59 -21.49 -21.05
CA MET A 689 9.39 -22.76 -21.71
C MET A 689 8.18 -22.74 -22.66
N PHE A 690 8.19 -23.65 -23.65
CA PHE A 690 7.05 -23.94 -24.53
C PHE A 690 6.55 -22.70 -25.28
N ASN A 691 7.46 -21.99 -25.96
CA ASN A 691 7.21 -20.71 -26.63
C ASN A 691 6.70 -19.66 -25.63
N SER A 692 7.38 -19.56 -24.48
CA SER A 692 7.05 -18.66 -23.37
C SER A 692 5.64 -18.83 -22.77
N ARG A 693 4.97 -19.97 -23.06
CA ARG A 693 3.66 -20.30 -22.45
C ARG A 693 3.76 -20.62 -20.96
N LEU A 694 4.93 -21.00 -20.48
CA LEU A 694 5.20 -21.21 -19.07
C LEU A 694 6.47 -20.46 -18.68
N ILE A 695 6.35 -19.50 -17.78
CA ILE A 695 7.45 -18.71 -17.23
C ILE A 695 7.52 -18.96 -15.73
N VAL A 696 8.68 -19.38 -15.25
CA VAL A 696 8.94 -19.68 -13.84
C VAL A 696 10.10 -18.82 -13.37
N THR A 697 9.92 -18.12 -12.26
CA THR A 697 10.99 -17.41 -11.54
C THR A 697 11.10 -17.98 -10.14
N LEU A 698 12.29 -18.42 -9.76
CA LEU A 698 12.61 -18.92 -8.43
C LEU A 698 13.76 -18.08 -7.86
N ASP A 699 13.56 -17.49 -6.69
CA ASP A 699 14.57 -16.70 -5.97
C ASP A 699 14.76 -17.23 -4.54
N GLY A 700 16.02 -17.31 -4.10
CA GLY A 700 16.40 -17.53 -2.72
C GLY A 700 17.25 -16.36 -2.22
N TYR A 701 17.03 -15.92 -0.99
CA TYR A 701 17.75 -14.79 -0.42
C TYR A 701 18.14 -15.00 1.03
N TYR A 702 19.23 -14.34 1.43
CA TYR A 702 19.65 -14.13 2.81
C TYR A 702 19.98 -12.66 3.03
N LYS A 703 19.40 -12.06 4.06
CA LYS A 703 19.49 -10.64 4.44
C LYS A 703 19.94 -10.57 5.90
N TYR A 704 20.99 -9.81 6.17
CA TYR A 704 21.54 -9.61 7.52
C TYR A 704 21.70 -8.13 7.81
N THR A 705 21.06 -7.66 8.88
CA THR A 705 21.12 -6.26 9.32
C THR A 705 21.86 -6.19 10.65
N LYS A 706 22.85 -5.31 10.72
CA LYS A 706 23.65 -5.02 11.90
C LYS A 706 23.52 -3.55 12.29
N ASP A 707 23.99 -3.25 13.50
CA ASP A 707 24.00 -1.88 14.05
C ASP A 707 22.57 -1.29 14.09
N LEU A 708 21.56 -2.08 14.53
CA LEU A 708 20.16 -1.65 14.61
C LEU A 708 20.05 -0.38 15.46
N LEU A 709 19.30 0.58 14.96
CA LEU A 709 19.07 1.85 15.64
C LEU A 709 17.94 1.70 16.66
N LEU A 710 18.29 1.78 17.96
CA LEU A 710 17.34 1.60 19.05
C LEU A 710 17.32 2.84 19.96
N ASN A 711 16.13 3.17 20.47
CA ASN A 711 15.96 4.16 21.53
C ASN A 711 15.89 3.43 22.87
N VAL A 712 17.03 3.42 23.57
CA VAL A 712 17.29 2.60 24.76
C VAL A 712 16.93 3.34 26.02
N PRO A 713 16.08 2.82 26.90
CA PRO A 713 15.83 3.40 28.22
C PRO A 713 17.07 3.26 29.12
N LEU A 714 17.43 4.33 29.78
CA LEU A 714 18.48 4.34 30.79
C LEU A 714 17.87 4.27 32.21
N PRO A 715 18.64 3.87 33.22
CA PRO A 715 18.20 3.97 34.62
C PRO A 715 17.81 5.39 35.01
N SER A 716 16.70 5.53 35.77
CA SER A 716 16.31 6.84 36.34
C SER A 716 17.47 7.47 37.15
N PRO A 717 17.72 8.78 37.00
CA PRO A 717 16.91 9.83 36.37
C PRO A 717 17.25 10.16 34.91
N TYR A 718 18.03 9.33 34.24
CA TYR A 718 18.49 9.61 32.88
C TYR A 718 17.37 9.33 31.84
N PRO A 719 17.21 10.20 30.82
CA PRO A 719 16.31 9.95 29.71
C PRO A 719 16.88 8.89 28.76
N ASN A 720 16.08 8.45 27.79
CA ASN A 720 16.50 7.50 26.79
C ASN A 720 17.68 7.99 25.95
N ILE A 721 18.40 7.08 25.32
CA ILE A 721 19.50 7.35 24.40
C ILE A 721 19.37 6.51 23.14
N TYR A 722 19.59 7.11 21.95
CA TYR A 722 19.74 6.34 20.73
C TYR A 722 21.10 5.64 20.66
N ARG A 723 21.12 4.37 20.32
CA ARG A 723 22.33 3.55 20.13
C ARG A 723 22.19 2.65 18.91
N ASN A 724 23.33 2.26 18.34
CA ASN A 724 23.41 1.17 17.39
C ASN A 724 23.63 -0.14 18.16
N GLU A 725 22.57 -0.95 18.26
CA GLU A 725 22.58 -2.12 19.12
C GLU A 725 21.72 -3.23 18.53
N GLY A 726 22.29 -4.44 18.41
CA GLY A 726 21.58 -5.61 17.94
C GLY A 726 21.72 -5.92 16.44
N GLU A 727 21.36 -7.14 16.11
CA GLU A 727 21.48 -7.72 14.77
C GLU A 727 20.25 -8.56 14.44
N MET A 728 19.89 -8.61 13.16
CA MET A 728 18.72 -9.34 12.69
C MET A 728 18.97 -10.00 11.34
N SER A 729 18.41 -11.18 11.12
CA SER A 729 18.44 -11.87 9.84
C SER A 729 17.05 -12.14 9.28
N ASN A 730 16.99 -12.20 7.94
CA ASN A 730 15.85 -12.71 7.18
C ASN A 730 16.36 -13.63 6.08
N TRP A 731 15.69 -14.75 5.84
CA TRP A 731 15.93 -15.59 4.68
C TRP A 731 14.62 -16.13 4.14
N GLY A 732 14.58 -16.44 2.86
CA GLY A 732 13.36 -16.93 2.26
C GLY A 732 13.51 -17.45 0.85
N LEU A 733 12.41 -18.05 0.37
CA LEU A 733 12.24 -18.57 -0.98
C LEU A 733 11.00 -17.93 -1.61
N GLU A 734 11.12 -17.58 -2.89
CA GLU A 734 10.07 -16.93 -3.69
C GLU A 734 9.90 -17.72 -4.99
N LEU A 735 8.68 -18.09 -5.33
CA LEU A 735 8.32 -18.72 -6.59
C LEU A 735 7.22 -17.91 -7.27
N ALA A 736 7.42 -17.58 -8.54
CA ALA A 736 6.41 -16.98 -9.39
C ALA A 736 6.28 -17.81 -10.67
N ILE A 737 5.03 -18.06 -11.09
CA ILE A 737 4.69 -18.81 -12.30
C ILE A 737 3.66 -18.01 -13.07
N SER A 738 3.96 -17.72 -14.34
CA SER A 738 2.97 -17.22 -15.31
C SER A 738 2.77 -18.26 -16.41
N SER A 739 1.50 -18.60 -16.69
CA SER A 739 1.18 -19.63 -17.69
C SER A 739 0.04 -19.21 -18.60
N VAL A 740 0.21 -19.50 -19.89
CA VAL A 740 -0.88 -19.51 -20.89
C VAL A 740 -1.40 -20.94 -20.98
N ASN A 741 -2.45 -21.23 -20.20
CA ASN A 741 -3.01 -22.59 -20.08
C ASN A 741 -3.68 -23.03 -21.38
N PHE A 742 -4.40 -22.10 -21.97
CA PHE A 742 -5.16 -22.35 -23.19
C PHE A 742 -5.26 -21.08 -24.03
N GLU A 743 -5.03 -21.18 -25.33
CA GLU A 743 -5.15 -20.08 -26.28
C GLU A 743 -5.70 -20.60 -27.60
N LYS A 744 -6.84 -20.03 -28.04
CA LYS A 744 -7.46 -20.20 -29.36
C LYS A 744 -8.02 -18.85 -29.79
N LYS A 745 -8.36 -18.70 -31.06
CA LYS A 745 -8.87 -17.48 -31.73
C LYS A 745 -9.84 -16.65 -30.88
N ASP A 746 -10.79 -17.28 -30.20
CA ASP A 746 -11.87 -16.61 -29.49
C ASP A 746 -11.79 -16.81 -27.97
N PHE A 747 -10.84 -17.62 -27.46
CA PHE A 747 -10.76 -17.99 -26.06
C PHE A 747 -9.32 -18.09 -25.58
N SER A 748 -9.00 -17.38 -24.48
CA SER A 748 -7.73 -17.51 -23.77
C SER A 748 -7.95 -17.73 -22.28
N TRP A 749 -7.07 -18.50 -21.67
CA TRP A 749 -6.99 -18.69 -20.21
C TRP A 749 -5.54 -18.59 -19.78
N THR A 750 -5.27 -17.62 -18.91
CA THR A 750 -3.96 -17.39 -18.30
C THR A 750 -4.03 -17.53 -16.79
N THR A 751 -2.93 -17.93 -16.18
CA THR A 751 -2.79 -18.03 -14.72
C THR A 751 -1.46 -17.42 -14.30
N ASP A 752 -1.51 -16.46 -13.36
CA ASP A 752 -0.37 -15.95 -12.63
C ASP A 752 -0.44 -16.45 -11.19
N PHE A 753 0.56 -17.18 -10.75
CA PHE A 753 0.66 -17.75 -9.41
C PHE A 753 1.95 -17.30 -8.75
N ASN A 754 1.89 -16.95 -7.47
CA ASN A 754 3.08 -16.70 -6.68
C ASN A 754 2.92 -17.25 -5.26
N ILE A 755 4.04 -17.67 -4.68
CA ILE A 755 4.13 -18.09 -3.30
C ILE A 755 5.49 -17.68 -2.73
N SER A 756 5.53 -17.29 -1.48
CA SER A 756 6.75 -16.88 -0.79
C SER A 756 6.76 -17.32 0.66
N MET A 757 7.96 -17.63 1.13
CA MET A 757 8.27 -17.95 2.52
C MET A 757 9.34 -16.97 3.00
N ASN A 758 9.14 -16.35 4.16
CA ASN A 758 10.15 -15.54 4.85
C ASN A 758 10.33 -16.04 6.28
N ARG A 759 11.56 -16.06 6.75
CA ARG A 759 11.92 -16.36 8.15
C ARG A 759 12.76 -15.22 8.69
N ASN A 760 12.21 -14.57 9.71
CA ASN A 760 12.86 -13.49 10.44
C ASN A 760 13.45 -14.04 11.75
N LYS A 761 14.59 -13.49 12.19
CA LYS A 761 15.21 -13.83 13.46
C LYS A 761 15.99 -12.63 14.00
N LEU A 762 15.74 -12.30 15.26
CA LEU A 762 16.57 -11.38 16.03
C LEU A 762 17.82 -12.17 16.51
N GLU A 763 18.99 -11.84 15.97
CA GLU A 763 20.22 -12.61 16.24
C GLU A 763 20.85 -12.21 17.56
N SER A 764 20.97 -10.90 17.81
CA SER A 764 21.51 -10.36 19.06
C SER A 764 20.83 -9.04 19.48
N LEU A 765 20.85 -8.79 20.77
CA LEU A 765 20.64 -7.50 21.43
C LEU A 765 21.66 -7.43 22.57
N ASP A 766 22.49 -6.39 22.60
CA ASP A 766 23.56 -6.24 23.60
C ASP A 766 23.02 -5.93 25.00
N LEU A 767 21.79 -5.43 25.08
CA LEU A 767 21.10 -5.17 26.33
C LEU A 767 20.53 -6.45 26.93
N LYS A 768 20.72 -6.63 28.22
CA LYS A 768 19.97 -7.61 29.03
C LYS A 768 18.46 -7.26 29.11
N THR A 769 18.03 -6.23 28.42
CA THR A 769 16.65 -5.71 28.43
C THR A 769 15.83 -6.41 27.38
N VAL A 770 14.77 -7.05 27.81
CA VAL A 770 13.72 -7.58 26.95
C VAL A 770 12.76 -6.46 26.64
N TYR A 771 12.51 -6.24 25.36
CA TYR A 771 11.51 -5.27 24.95
C TYR A 771 10.13 -5.92 24.89
N TYR A 772 9.19 -5.33 25.63
CA TYR A 772 7.78 -5.68 25.55
C TYR A 772 7.06 -4.64 24.70
N TYR A 773 6.25 -5.10 23.76
CA TYR A 773 5.45 -4.26 22.88
C TYR A 773 3.97 -4.62 23.02
N THR A 774 3.15 -3.60 22.85
CA THR A 774 1.70 -3.74 22.68
C THR A 774 0.94 -4.12 23.93
N LYS A 775 0.38 -3.11 24.55
CA LYS A 775 -0.66 -3.23 25.57
C LYS A 775 -1.99 -3.44 24.87
N THR A 776 -2.79 -4.43 25.27
CA THR A 776 -3.90 -4.94 24.48
C THR A 776 -5.28 -4.80 25.10
N SER A 777 -5.41 -4.26 26.29
CA SER A 777 -6.70 -4.06 26.91
C SER A 777 -6.64 -2.92 27.92
N GLU A 778 -7.69 -2.13 28.01
CA GLU A 778 -7.83 -1.17 29.10
C GLU A 778 -8.21 -1.83 30.41
N MET A 779 -8.85 -3.00 30.33
CA MET A 779 -9.25 -3.76 31.50
C MET A 779 -8.10 -4.54 32.14
N PHE A 780 -7.12 -4.95 31.34
CA PHE A 780 -5.96 -5.71 31.80
C PHE A 780 -4.67 -5.14 31.23
N SER A 781 -3.88 -4.46 32.09
CA SER A 781 -2.66 -3.74 31.71
C SER A 781 -1.47 -4.67 31.61
N ASP A 782 -1.37 -5.45 30.51
CA ASP A 782 -0.23 -6.34 30.26
C ASP A 782 0.19 -6.27 28.79
N TYR A 783 1.40 -6.77 28.47
CA TYR A 783 1.93 -6.81 27.10
C TYR A 783 1.79 -8.20 26.53
N CYS A 784 1.35 -8.31 25.26
CA CYS A 784 1.17 -9.58 24.57
C CYS A 784 2.30 -9.93 23.61
N VAL A 785 3.28 -9.05 23.38
CA VAL A 785 4.42 -9.30 22.48
C VAL A 785 5.74 -9.10 23.24
N ARG A 786 6.68 -10.01 23.04
CA ARG A 786 8.02 -9.96 23.59
C ARG A 786 9.07 -10.19 22.52
N MET A 787 10.11 -9.35 22.48
CA MET A 787 11.28 -9.53 21.62
C MET A 787 12.44 -10.10 22.44
N THR A 788 13.04 -11.18 21.94
CA THR A 788 14.20 -11.85 22.57
C THR A 788 15.12 -12.37 21.47
N PRO A 789 16.44 -12.26 21.63
CA PRO A 789 17.40 -12.89 20.74
C PRO A 789 17.09 -14.39 20.50
N GLY A 790 17.27 -14.85 19.27
CA GLY A 790 16.92 -16.20 18.85
C GLY A 790 15.51 -16.39 18.34
N GLN A 791 14.59 -15.41 18.56
CA GLN A 791 13.19 -15.48 18.14
C GLN A 791 12.88 -14.51 16.99
N PRO A 792 11.82 -14.75 16.21
CA PRO A 792 11.27 -13.77 15.27
C PRO A 792 10.69 -12.54 15.99
N LEU A 793 10.49 -11.45 15.25
CA LEU A 793 9.66 -10.32 15.70
C LEU A 793 8.18 -10.73 15.78
N SER A 794 7.37 -9.98 16.54
CA SER A 794 5.91 -10.23 16.70
C SER A 794 5.56 -11.62 17.22
N MET A 795 6.37 -12.13 18.15
CA MET A 795 6.06 -13.34 18.91
C MET A 795 5.15 -13.01 20.08
N PHE A 796 4.02 -13.69 20.17
CA PHE A 796 3.09 -13.51 21.28
C PHE A 796 3.63 -14.16 22.56
N TRP A 797 3.49 -13.42 23.67
CA TRP A 797 4.04 -13.77 24.98
C TRP A 797 2.97 -13.69 26.05
N GLY A 798 2.78 -14.75 26.82
CA GLY A 798 1.76 -14.82 27.86
C GLY A 798 1.70 -16.19 28.52
N TYR A 799 0.62 -16.42 29.24
CA TYR A 799 0.36 -17.71 29.88
C TYR A 799 -0.23 -18.70 28.88
N LYS A 800 0.11 -19.97 29.01
CA LYS A 800 -0.58 -21.05 28.31
C LYS A 800 -1.83 -21.44 29.08
N SER A 801 -3.00 -21.23 28.48
CA SER A 801 -4.29 -21.63 29.02
C SER A 801 -4.48 -23.14 28.85
N LEU A 802 -4.94 -23.81 29.92
CA LEU A 802 -5.28 -25.22 29.90
C LEU A 802 -6.80 -25.47 29.87
N GLY A 803 -7.60 -24.37 29.73
CA GLY A 803 -9.05 -24.41 29.73
C GLY A 803 -9.66 -23.99 31.07
N VAL A 804 -10.98 -24.15 31.19
CA VAL A 804 -11.75 -23.84 32.39
C VAL A 804 -11.70 -25.04 33.36
N ASP A 805 -11.38 -24.79 34.61
CA ASP A 805 -11.49 -25.79 35.66
C ASP A 805 -12.98 -26.08 35.92
N PRO A 806 -13.48 -27.31 35.77
CA PRO A 806 -14.87 -27.64 35.98
C PRO A 806 -15.34 -27.45 37.42
N GLU A 807 -14.44 -27.51 38.42
CA GLU A 807 -14.79 -27.36 39.80
C GLU A 807 -14.87 -25.93 40.30
N THR A 808 -14.01 -25.04 39.79
CA THR A 808 -13.91 -23.66 40.25
C THR A 808 -14.41 -22.62 39.24
N GLY A 809 -14.51 -23.00 37.94
CA GLY A 809 -14.85 -22.09 36.85
C GLY A 809 -13.75 -21.11 36.44
N MET A 810 -12.57 -21.24 37.07
CA MET A 810 -11.41 -20.39 36.74
C MET A 810 -10.64 -20.93 35.55
N ILE A 811 -9.97 -20.05 34.81
CA ILE A 811 -9.02 -20.48 33.79
C ILE A 811 -7.78 -21.08 34.47
N MET A 812 -7.46 -22.31 34.11
CA MET A 812 -6.21 -22.95 34.51
C MET A 812 -5.09 -22.50 33.59
N TYR A 813 -3.96 -22.15 34.16
CA TYR A 813 -2.76 -21.82 33.42
C TYR A 813 -1.63 -22.81 33.77
N GLU A 814 -0.74 -23.05 32.78
CA GLU A 814 0.42 -23.91 32.95
C GLU A 814 1.41 -23.30 33.96
N ASP A 815 1.76 -24.05 35.00
CA ASP A 815 2.85 -23.76 35.94
C ASP A 815 4.12 -24.43 35.37
N ILE A 816 4.98 -23.64 34.73
CA ILE A 816 6.16 -24.16 34.01
C ILE A 816 7.25 -24.60 35.00
N ASN A 817 7.43 -23.86 36.07
CA ASN A 817 8.49 -24.09 37.03
C ASN A 817 8.09 -25.10 38.15
N GLY A 818 6.80 -25.44 38.24
CA GLY A 818 6.26 -26.41 39.20
C GLY A 818 6.27 -25.94 40.66
N ASP A 819 6.24 -24.61 40.88
CA ASP A 819 6.29 -24.04 42.26
C ASP A 819 4.90 -23.93 42.93
N GLY A 820 3.84 -24.31 42.19
CA GLY A 820 2.44 -24.27 42.64
C GLY A 820 1.80 -22.89 42.58
N LYS A 821 2.44 -21.92 41.90
CA LYS A 821 1.94 -20.54 41.74
C LYS A 821 2.08 -20.08 40.30
N VAL A 822 1.00 -19.64 39.71
CA VAL A 822 1.04 -19.03 38.36
C VAL A 822 1.39 -17.54 38.45
N ASN A 823 2.57 -17.16 37.96
CA ASN A 823 3.10 -15.81 38.03
C ASN A 823 3.91 -15.46 36.74
N SER A 824 4.60 -14.32 36.73
CA SER A 824 5.33 -13.85 35.51
C SER A 824 6.44 -14.81 35.04
N SER A 825 6.90 -15.75 35.90
CA SER A 825 7.90 -16.75 35.52
C SER A 825 7.32 -17.88 34.67
N ASP A 826 5.98 -18.02 34.62
CA ASP A 826 5.27 -19.03 33.83
C ASP A 826 4.78 -18.53 32.48
N LYS A 827 5.16 -17.29 32.14
CA LYS A 827 4.90 -16.78 30.77
C LYS A 827 5.84 -17.44 29.80
N GLN A 828 5.32 -17.74 28.60
CA GLN A 828 6.03 -18.37 27.50
C GLN A 828 5.60 -17.79 26.14
N TYR A 829 6.24 -18.20 25.06
CA TYR A 829 5.76 -17.91 23.73
C TYR A 829 4.51 -18.73 23.44
N ILE A 830 3.41 -18.05 23.15
CA ILE A 830 2.07 -18.63 22.97
C ILE A 830 1.55 -18.58 21.54
N GLY A 831 2.24 -17.88 20.64
CA GLY A 831 1.88 -17.77 19.24
C GLY A 831 2.87 -16.93 18.42
N ASN A 832 2.69 -16.92 17.09
CA ASN A 832 3.55 -16.27 16.13
C ASN A 832 2.72 -15.57 15.04
N ALA A 833 2.83 -14.26 14.92
CA ALA A 833 2.13 -13.50 13.90
C ALA A 833 2.72 -13.64 12.47
N ASN A 834 3.91 -14.23 12.33
CA ASN A 834 4.56 -14.39 11.03
C ASN A 834 4.05 -15.63 10.31
N PRO A 835 3.58 -15.51 9.04
CA PRO A 835 3.08 -16.66 8.29
C PRO A 835 4.19 -17.65 7.90
N LEU A 836 3.82 -18.91 7.75
CA LEU A 836 4.67 -19.94 7.18
C LEU A 836 4.91 -19.66 5.69
N PHE A 837 3.84 -19.29 4.97
CA PHE A 837 3.93 -18.80 3.59
C PHE A 837 2.76 -17.87 3.26
N THR A 838 2.98 -16.99 2.29
CA THR A 838 1.95 -16.14 1.68
C THR A 838 1.95 -16.37 0.19
N GLY A 839 0.81 -16.18 -0.46
CA GLY A 839 0.72 -16.36 -1.90
C GLY A 839 -0.48 -15.67 -2.53
N GLY A 840 -0.45 -15.63 -3.87
CA GLY A 840 -1.55 -15.12 -4.66
C GLY A 840 -1.68 -15.87 -5.99
N MET A 841 -2.88 -15.90 -6.51
CA MET A 841 -3.18 -16.50 -7.81
C MET A 841 -4.21 -15.65 -8.55
N THR A 842 -3.91 -15.27 -9.78
CA THR A 842 -4.86 -14.63 -10.69
C THR A 842 -5.15 -15.56 -11.85
N ASN A 843 -6.43 -15.84 -12.10
CA ASN A 843 -6.88 -16.52 -13.31
C ASN A 843 -7.63 -15.51 -14.17
N THR A 844 -7.26 -15.41 -15.44
CA THR A 844 -7.96 -14.56 -16.42
C THR A 844 -8.45 -15.41 -17.59
N LEU A 845 -9.77 -15.38 -17.83
CA LEU A 845 -10.43 -16.05 -18.94
C LEU A 845 -11.02 -14.99 -19.86
N THR A 846 -10.67 -15.04 -21.13
CA THR A 846 -11.21 -14.10 -22.14
C THR A 846 -11.91 -14.88 -23.24
N TRP A 847 -13.14 -14.48 -23.58
CA TRP A 847 -13.95 -15.07 -24.64
C TRP A 847 -14.68 -14.00 -25.45
N LYS A 848 -14.29 -13.81 -26.71
CA LYS A 848 -14.95 -12.86 -27.65
C LYS A 848 -15.15 -11.45 -27.07
N GLY A 849 -14.15 -10.93 -26.35
CA GLY A 849 -14.21 -9.62 -25.72
C GLY A 849 -14.80 -9.61 -24.31
N LEU A 850 -15.43 -10.69 -23.84
CA LEU A 850 -15.79 -10.89 -22.43
C LEU A 850 -14.57 -11.39 -21.67
N SER A 851 -14.21 -10.75 -20.57
CA SER A 851 -13.08 -11.14 -19.72
C SER A 851 -13.53 -11.33 -18.28
N LEU A 852 -13.18 -12.48 -17.69
CA LEU A 852 -13.35 -12.79 -16.27
C LEU A 852 -11.98 -12.93 -15.62
N SER A 853 -11.69 -12.10 -14.63
CA SER A 853 -10.47 -12.16 -13.81
C SER A 853 -10.82 -12.50 -12.37
N VAL A 854 -10.12 -13.46 -11.77
CA VAL A 854 -10.30 -13.86 -10.36
C VAL A 854 -8.94 -13.83 -9.66
N LEU A 855 -8.80 -12.95 -8.68
CA LEU A 855 -7.63 -12.86 -7.80
C LEU A 855 -7.92 -13.53 -6.47
N MET A 856 -7.07 -14.45 -6.08
CA MET A 856 -7.06 -15.10 -4.77
C MET A 856 -5.79 -14.74 -4.01
N THR A 857 -5.90 -14.56 -2.70
CA THR A 857 -4.76 -14.35 -1.79
C THR A 857 -4.83 -15.30 -0.62
N ALA A 858 -3.67 -15.74 -0.12
CA ALA A 858 -3.57 -16.63 1.02
C ALA A 858 -2.44 -16.21 1.96
N SER A 859 -2.68 -16.39 3.25
CA SER A 859 -1.68 -16.39 4.31
C SER A 859 -1.91 -17.62 5.17
N VAL A 860 -0.88 -18.37 5.47
CA VAL A 860 -1.03 -19.65 6.18
C VAL A 860 0.00 -19.77 7.31
N GLY A 861 -0.47 -20.19 8.47
CA GLY A 861 0.35 -20.51 9.64
C GLY A 861 0.78 -19.32 10.46
N ASN A 862 0.07 -18.19 10.35
CA ASN A 862 0.18 -17.05 11.25
C ASN A 862 -0.93 -17.11 12.31
N ASP A 863 -0.60 -16.65 13.51
CA ASP A 863 -1.56 -16.47 14.59
C ASP A 863 -2.00 -15.02 14.70
N ILE A 864 -3.21 -14.79 15.23
CA ILE A 864 -3.75 -13.48 15.58
C ILE A 864 -4.05 -13.48 17.09
N TYR A 865 -3.60 -12.42 17.76
CA TYR A 865 -4.03 -12.10 19.11
C TYR A 865 -5.34 -11.31 19.04
N ASN A 866 -6.46 -11.96 19.30
CA ASN A 866 -7.78 -11.36 19.30
C ASN A 866 -8.03 -10.61 20.62
N ALA A 867 -7.47 -9.39 20.71
CA ALA A 867 -7.62 -8.54 21.89
C ALA A 867 -9.07 -8.02 22.06
N SER A 868 -9.81 -7.87 20.95
CA SER A 868 -11.23 -7.51 20.99
C SER A 868 -12.06 -8.49 21.80
N LYS A 869 -11.74 -9.78 21.69
CA LYS A 869 -12.45 -10.84 22.41
C LYS A 869 -12.31 -10.72 23.92
N ILE A 870 -11.22 -10.14 24.45
CA ILE A 870 -11.06 -9.89 25.89
C ILE A 870 -12.19 -9.02 26.42
N ASP A 871 -12.48 -7.91 25.72
CA ASP A 871 -13.53 -6.98 26.12
C ASP A 871 -14.93 -7.54 25.81
N MET A 872 -15.08 -8.35 24.74
CA MET A 872 -16.35 -8.95 24.32
C MET A 872 -16.87 -10.06 25.26
N VAL A 873 -15.96 -10.69 26.04
CA VAL A 873 -16.30 -11.79 26.97
C VAL A 873 -15.75 -11.55 28.38
N SER A 874 -15.51 -10.29 28.73
CA SER A 874 -14.88 -9.92 30.01
C SER A 874 -15.71 -10.30 31.23
N MET A 875 -17.03 -10.15 31.13
CA MET A 875 -17.99 -10.42 32.22
C MET A 875 -17.58 -9.77 33.56
N LEU A 876 -17.08 -8.52 33.51
CA LEU A 876 -16.62 -7.76 34.69
C LEU A 876 -17.44 -6.50 34.96
N THR A 877 -18.10 -5.95 33.96
CA THR A 877 -18.81 -4.67 34.06
C THR A 877 -20.18 -4.75 33.44
N GLY A 878 -20.98 -3.70 33.58
CA GLY A 878 -22.30 -3.55 32.90
C GLY A 878 -22.24 -3.33 31.39
N ALA A 879 -21.10 -3.59 30.73
CA ALA A 879 -21.03 -3.58 29.27
C ALA A 879 -21.68 -4.85 28.71
N ASN A 880 -22.35 -4.73 27.55
CA ASN A 880 -22.89 -5.89 26.84
C ASN A 880 -21.76 -6.79 26.32
N GLN A 881 -22.07 -8.03 26.03
CA GLN A 881 -21.13 -9.10 25.66
C GLN A 881 -21.67 -9.86 24.45
N ILE A 882 -20.82 -10.65 23.82
CA ILE A 882 -21.25 -11.60 22.78
C ILE A 882 -21.93 -12.82 23.40
N LYS A 883 -22.81 -13.49 22.62
CA LYS A 883 -23.61 -14.65 23.07
C LYS A 883 -22.80 -15.82 23.60
N ASP A 884 -21.52 -15.91 23.32
CA ASP A 884 -20.63 -16.95 23.85
C ASP A 884 -20.71 -17.05 25.38
N VAL A 885 -20.87 -15.88 26.05
CA VAL A 885 -20.90 -15.84 27.52
C VAL A 885 -22.18 -16.50 28.15
N VAL A 886 -23.18 -16.81 27.33
CA VAL A 886 -24.35 -17.59 27.81
C VAL A 886 -23.92 -18.97 28.32
N ARG A 887 -22.85 -19.54 27.71
CA ARG A 887 -22.28 -20.85 28.07
C ARG A 887 -21.32 -20.79 29.27
N ARG A 888 -21.25 -19.65 29.99
CA ARG A 888 -20.30 -19.44 31.10
C ARG A 888 -20.51 -20.47 32.21
N TRP A 889 -19.43 -20.83 32.88
CA TRP A 889 -19.45 -21.73 34.03
C TRP A 889 -20.28 -21.13 35.17
N ARG A 890 -21.18 -21.96 35.80
CA ARG A 890 -22.10 -21.53 36.86
C ARG A 890 -22.10 -22.42 38.08
N VAL A 891 -21.76 -23.72 37.94
CA VAL A 891 -21.82 -24.70 39.00
C VAL A 891 -20.65 -25.68 38.91
N PRO A 892 -20.13 -26.21 40.07
CA PRO A 892 -19.10 -27.22 40.09
C PRO A 892 -19.50 -28.47 39.27
N GLY A 893 -18.52 -28.98 38.50
CA GLY A 893 -18.70 -30.09 37.57
C GLY A 893 -19.16 -29.69 36.15
N MET A 894 -19.43 -28.40 35.88
CA MET A 894 -19.85 -27.93 34.58
C MET A 894 -18.66 -27.87 33.62
N ILE A 895 -18.76 -28.58 32.49
CA ILE A 895 -17.75 -28.55 31.41
C ILE A 895 -18.13 -27.47 30.42
N THR A 896 -17.29 -26.45 30.26
CA THR A 896 -17.49 -25.34 29.35
C THR A 896 -16.14 -24.70 28.96
N ASP A 897 -16.11 -23.99 27.86
CA ASP A 897 -14.96 -23.19 27.40
C ASP A 897 -14.98 -21.73 27.91
N VAL A 898 -16.10 -21.30 28.50
CA VAL A 898 -16.28 -19.93 29.00
C VAL A 898 -16.21 -19.94 30.54
N PRO A 899 -15.27 -19.19 31.17
CA PRO A 899 -15.06 -19.21 32.59
C PRO A 899 -16.20 -18.55 33.36
N LYS A 900 -16.10 -18.62 34.68
CA LYS A 900 -16.98 -17.96 35.66
C LYS A 900 -16.92 -16.42 35.46
N ALA A 901 -18.07 -15.77 35.57
CA ALA A 901 -18.20 -14.32 35.54
C ALA A 901 -17.58 -13.64 36.78
N GLY A 902 -17.21 -12.35 36.64
CA GLY A 902 -16.75 -11.52 37.77
C GLY A 902 -15.26 -11.66 38.11
N GLU A 903 -14.46 -12.44 37.36
CA GLU A 903 -13.10 -12.79 37.74
C GLU A 903 -12.05 -12.23 36.79
N VAL A 904 -11.34 -11.19 37.18
CA VAL A 904 -10.30 -10.51 36.36
C VAL A 904 -9.13 -11.47 36.01
N GLU A 905 -8.84 -12.45 36.84
CA GLU A 905 -7.79 -13.45 36.63
C GLU A 905 -8.01 -14.29 35.36
N ASN A 906 -9.26 -14.42 34.93
CA ASN A 906 -9.64 -15.10 33.68
C ASN A 906 -9.24 -14.33 32.42
N LEU A 907 -8.86 -13.05 32.53
CA LEU A 907 -8.52 -12.16 31.41
C LEU A 907 -7.00 -12.02 31.20
N LYS A 908 -6.17 -12.78 31.90
CA LYS A 908 -4.70 -12.73 31.72
C LYS A 908 -4.31 -12.92 30.27
N THR A 909 -3.28 -12.20 29.86
CA THR A 909 -2.65 -12.37 28.53
C THR A 909 -2.21 -13.81 28.34
N SER A 910 -2.91 -14.57 27.53
CA SER A 910 -2.74 -16.02 27.42
C SER A 910 -3.08 -16.55 26.02
N SER A 911 -2.78 -17.83 25.81
CA SER A 911 -3.11 -18.55 24.57
C SER A 911 -4.63 -18.65 24.30
N ARG A 912 -5.48 -18.34 25.29
CA ARG A 912 -6.94 -18.23 25.11
C ARG A 912 -7.34 -17.21 24.02
N TRP A 913 -6.52 -16.18 23.84
CA TRP A 913 -6.77 -15.07 22.91
C TRP A 913 -6.04 -15.24 21.58
N ILE A 914 -5.29 -16.36 21.43
CA ILE A 914 -4.61 -16.69 20.17
C ILE A 914 -5.54 -17.51 19.30
N GLU A 915 -5.75 -17.04 18.07
CA GLU A 915 -6.55 -17.72 17.06
C GLU A 915 -5.74 -17.94 15.79
N ASP A 916 -6.07 -19.01 15.03
CA ASP A 916 -5.47 -19.27 13.72
C ASP A 916 -5.85 -18.15 12.73
N GLY A 917 -4.87 -17.37 12.33
CA GLY A 917 -5.02 -16.28 11.35
C GLY A 917 -4.86 -16.71 9.91
N SER A 918 -4.79 -18.01 9.64
CA SER A 918 -4.70 -18.54 8.28
C SER A 918 -5.96 -18.23 7.49
N TYR A 919 -5.78 -17.86 6.21
CA TYR A 919 -6.91 -17.61 5.32
C TYR A 919 -6.60 -17.93 3.85
N LEU A 920 -7.65 -18.24 3.11
CA LEU A 920 -7.74 -18.14 1.66
C LEU A 920 -8.88 -17.18 1.31
N LYS A 921 -8.57 -16.10 0.60
CA LYS A 921 -9.53 -15.04 0.25
C LYS A 921 -9.68 -14.95 -1.27
N ILE A 922 -10.93 -14.96 -1.77
CA ILE A 922 -11.23 -14.50 -3.12
C ILE A 922 -11.30 -12.99 -3.06
N LYS A 923 -10.16 -12.37 -3.34
CA LYS A 923 -9.94 -10.92 -3.12
C LYS A 923 -10.68 -10.07 -4.12
N ASN A 924 -10.74 -10.51 -5.39
CA ASN A 924 -11.36 -9.76 -6.47
C ASN A 924 -11.91 -10.71 -7.53
N ILE A 925 -13.13 -10.45 -8.00
CA ILE A 925 -13.74 -11.08 -9.18
C ILE A 925 -14.18 -9.93 -10.08
N THR A 926 -13.62 -9.83 -11.27
CA THR A 926 -13.99 -8.80 -12.26
C THR A 926 -14.47 -9.42 -13.55
N LEU A 927 -15.66 -9.02 -13.97
CA LEU A 927 -16.22 -9.34 -15.27
C LEU A 927 -16.29 -8.07 -16.11
N SER A 928 -15.68 -8.07 -17.29
CA SER A 928 -15.67 -6.92 -18.21
C SER A 928 -15.98 -7.33 -19.64
N TYR A 929 -16.49 -6.40 -20.43
CA TYR A 929 -16.80 -6.63 -21.85
C TYR A 929 -16.27 -5.49 -22.73
N ASN A 930 -15.44 -5.82 -23.73
CA ASN A 930 -14.91 -4.86 -24.70
C ASN A 930 -15.89 -4.67 -25.85
N ILE A 931 -16.51 -3.50 -25.96
CA ILE A 931 -17.42 -3.12 -27.04
C ILE A 931 -16.63 -2.31 -28.07
N THR A 932 -16.39 -2.90 -29.24
CA THR A 932 -15.71 -2.28 -30.39
C THR A 932 -16.60 -2.42 -31.62
N HIS A 933 -17.57 -1.51 -31.78
CA HIS A 933 -18.53 -1.59 -32.89
C HIS A 933 -18.27 -0.45 -33.89
N PRO A 934 -18.43 -0.66 -35.22
CA PRO A 934 -18.23 0.37 -36.24
C PRO A 934 -19.08 1.64 -36.04
N ALA A 935 -20.26 1.54 -35.39
CA ALA A 935 -21.07 2.72 -35.06
C ALA A 935 -20.40 3.63 -34.00
N LEU A 936 -19.64 3.07 -33.05
CA LEU A 936 -18.89 3.86 -32.07
C LEU A 936 -17.80 4.68 -32.72
N ARG A 937 -17.16 4.14 -33.74
CA ARG A 937 -16.10 4.80 -34.51
C ARG A 937 -16.62 6.05 -35.25
N LYS A 938 -17.91 6.05 -35.68
CA LYS A 938 -18.54 7.25 -36.25
C LYS A 938 -18.71 8.40 -35.23
N ALA A 939 -18.73 8.05 -33.94
CA ALA A 939 -18.78 9.00 -32.82
C ALA A 939 -17.38 9.29 -32.23
N ASN A 940 -16.30 8.88 -32.91
CA ASN A 940 -14.91 8.99 -32.47
C ASN A 940 -14.64 8.21 -31.15
N ILE A 941 -15.40 7.16 -30.88
CA ILE A 941 -15.20 6.28 -29.72
C ILE A 941 -14.50 5.01 -30.23
N ALA A 942 -13.29 4.77 -29.75
CA ALA A 942 -12.50 3.59 -30.10
C ALA A 942 -13.02 2.35 -29.36
N ARG A 943 -13.37 2.49 -28.08
CA ARG A 943 -13.78 1.39 -27.21
C ARG A 943 -14.64 1.86 -26.06
N ILE A 944 -15.65 1.08 -25.70
CA ILE A 944 -16.36 1.17 -24.42
C ILE A 944 -16.17 -0.15 -23.68
N GLN A 945 -15.72 -0.10 -22.44
CA GLN A 945 -15.50 -1.29 -21.59
C GLN A 945 -16.26 -1.15 -20.27
N PRO A 946 -17.54 -1.56 -20.21
CA PRO A 946 -18.22 -1.72 -18.93
C PRO A 946 -17.65 -2.91 -18.15
N TYR A 947 -17.66 -2.80 -16.83
CA TYR A 947 -17.22 -3.87 -15.93
C TYR A 947 -18.00 -3.86 -14.62
N ILE A 948 -18.05 -5.04 -14.00
CA ILE A 948 -18.50 -5.25 -12.63
C ILE A 948 -17.38 -5.92 -11.85
N THR A 949 -17.13 -5.45 -10.64
CA THR A 949 -16.11 -6.01 -9.75
C THR A 949 -16.72 -6.32 -8.39
N LEU A 950 -16.40 -7.48 -7.86
CA LEU A 950 -16.74 -7.95 -6.52
C LEU A 950 -15.45 -8.03 -5.71
N ASP A 951 -15.32 -7.24 -4.62
CA ASP A 951 -14.14 -7.24 -3.76
C ASP A 951 -14.44 -7.84 -2.38
N ASN A 952 -13.51 -8.64 -1.86
CA ASN A 952 -13.53 -9.24 -0.51
C ASN A 952 -14.81 -10.05 -0.20
N MET A 953 -15.46 -10.64 -1.21
CA MET A 953 -16.76 -11.29 -1.01
C MET A 953 -16.66 -12.59 -0.21
N ILE A 954 -15.60 -13.35 -0.37
CA ILE A 954 -15.45 -14.70 0.21
C ILE A 954 -14.09 -14.81 0.90
N THR A 955 -14.12 -15.16 2.19
CA THR A 955 -12.93 -15.47 3.00
C THR A 955 -13.14 -16.82 3.68
N PHE A 956 -12.21 -17.74 3.46
CA PHE A 956 -12.14 -19.01 4.17
C PHE A 956 -11.11 -18.88 5.28
N THR A 957 -11.52 -18.93 6.54
CA THR A 957 -10.66 -18.75 7.72
C THR A 957 -11.32 -19.38 8.94
N ASN A 958 -10.50 -19.75 9.93
CA ASN A 958 -10.94 -20.13 11.28
C ASN A 958 -10.96 -18.95 12.26
N TYR A 959 -10.49 -17.77 11.84
CA TYR A 959 -10.50 -16.57 12.66
C TYR A 959 -11.93 -16.10 12.96
N SER A 960 -12.23 -15.85 14.25
CA SER A 960 -13.57 -15.49 14.70
C SER A 960 -13.93 -14.01 14.51
N GLY A 961 -12.94 -13.13 14.29
CA GLY A 961 -13.11 -11.69 14.11
C GLY A 961 -13.65 -11.29 12.73
N TYR A 962 -13.66 -9.98 12.47
CA TYR A 962 -14.20 -9.44 11.21
C TYR A 962 -13.39 -9.87 9.99
N ASP A 963 -12.05 -9.82 10.06
CA ASP A 963 -11.18 -10.15 8.93
C ASP A 963 -9.76 -10.53 9.41
N PRO A 964 -9.17 -11.64 8.95
CA PRO A 964 -7.83 -12.08 9.40
C PRO A 964 -6.67 -11.24 8.84
N GLU A 965 -6.89 -10.31 7.89
CA GLU A 965 -5.87 -9.36 7.43
C GLU A 965 -5.71 -8.15 8.38
N MET A 966 -6.66 -7.95 9.29
CA MET A 966 -6.69 -6.77 10.17
C MET A 966 -5.60 -6.82 11.23
N SER A 967 -5.03 -5.67 11.54
CA SER A 967 -4.11 -5.47 12.65
C SER A 967 -4.20 -4.03 13.12
N GLN A 968 -4.41 -3.82 14.41
CA GLN A 968 -4.40 -2.49 15.00
C GLN A 968 -3.03 -1.81 14.86
N TYR A 969 -1.97 -2.60 14.82
CA TYR A 969 -0.61 -2.11 14.71
C TYR A 969 -0.01 -2.49 13.35
N THR A 970 0.63 -1.50 12.72
CA THR A 970 1.32 -1.66 11.43
C THR A 970 2.83 -1.91 11.59
N SER A 971 3.36 -1.77 12.82
CA SER A 971 4.78 -2.03 13.12
C SER A 971 5.10 -3.51 12.99
N ALA A 972 6.28 -3.81 12.45
CA ALA A 972 6.80 -5.18 12.36
C ALA A 972 7.07 -5.83 13.74
N THR A 973 7.06 -5.04 14.81
CA THR A 973 7.27 -5.52 16.19
C THR A 973 5.97 -5.90 16.90
N SER A 974 4.82 -5.62 16.32
CA SER A 974 3.52 -5.78 16.98
C SER A 974 2.39 -6.13 16.01
N MET A 975 2.71 -6.80 14.89
CA MET A 975 1.70 -7.29 13.93
C MET A 975 0.81 -8.38 14.56
N GLY A 976 -0.36 -8.58 13.94
CA GLY A 976 -1.27 -9.68 14.27
C GLY A 976 -2.09 -9.46 15.55
N VAL A 977 -2.25 -8.20 15.99
CA VAL A 977 -3.13 -7.86 17.12
C VAL A 977 -4.38 -7.16 16.59
N ASP A 978 -5.55 -7.75 16.80
CA ASP A 978 -6.84 -7.15 16.47
C ASP A 978 -7.54 -6.63 17.72
N TRP A 979 -7.72 -5.31 17.82
CA TRP A 979 -8.42 -4.65 18.91
C TRP A 979 -9.32 -3.52 18.41
N GLY A 980 -10.61 -3.81 18.20
CA GLY A 980 -11.60 -2.84 17.75
C GLY A 980 -11.25 -2.13 16.43
N THR A 981 -10.55 -2.83 15.54
CA THR A 981 -10.09 -2.28 14.27
C THR A 981 -11.28 -2.02 13.34
N TYR A 982 -11.26 -0.92 12.59
CA TYR A 982 -12.31 -0.60 11.60
C TYR A 982 -12.41 -1.74 10.57
N PRO A 983 -13.59 -2.38 10.39
CA PRO A 983 -13.70 -3.60 9.61
C PRO A 983 -13.39 -3.41 8.12
N CYS A 984 -12.77 -4.42 7.51
CA CYS A 984 -12.63 -4.48 6.05
C CYS A 984 -13.99 -4.64 5.39
N VAL A 985 -14.21 -3.90 4.31
CA VAL A 985 -15.49 -3.87 3.60
C VAL A 985 -15.51 -4.87 2.45
N ARG A 986 -16.71 -5.41 2.16
CA ARG A 986 -17.05 -6.05 0.89
C ARG A 986 -17.57 -4.99 -0.06
N SER A 987 -17.26 -5.08 -1.33
CA SER A 987 -17.79 -4.10 -2.28
C SER A 987 -18.25 -4.72 -3.60
N VAL A 988 -19.28 -4.09 -4.17
CA VAL A 988 -19.75 -4.31 -5.54
C VAL A 988 -19.56 -3.02 -6.31
N VAL A 989 -18.73 -3.06 -7.34
CA VAL A 989 -18.35 -1.88 -8.13
C VAL A 989 -18.83 -2.02 -9.56
N PHE A 990 -19.49 -1.01 -10.07
CA PHE A 990 -19.89 -0.87 -11.45
C PHE A 990 -19.08 0.24 -12.10
N GLY A 991 -18.42 -0.06 -13.21
CA GLY A 991 -17.60 0.93 -13.87
C GLY A 991 -17.60 0.85 -15.39
N VAL A 992 -17.07 1.88 -16.00
CA VAL A 992 -16.90 1.99 -17.46
C VAL A 992 -15.60 2.72 -17.79
N ASN A 993 -14.85 2.16 -18.77
CA ASN A 993 -13.72 2.83 -19.42
C ASN A 993 -14.11 3.16 -20.84
N ILE A 994 -13.84 4.38 -21.29
CA ILE A 994 -14.14 4.86 -22.65
C ILE A 994 -12.86 5.44 -23.25
N ASP A 995 -12.46 4.90 -24.38
CA ASP A 995 -11.32 5.39 -25.17
C ASP A 995 -11.87 6.07 -26.44
N PHE A 996 -11.46 7.35 -26.65
CA PHE A 996 -11.88 8.16 -27.81
C PHE A 996 -10.78 8.25 -28.85
#